data_a656222cfcb1fbf79a595b72909fc6d1
#
_entry.id   a656222cfcb1fbf79a595b72909fc6d1
#
_cell.length_a   1.000
_cell.length_b   1.000
_cell.length_c   1.000
_cell.angle_alpha   90.00
_cell.angle_beta   90.00
_cell.angle_gamma   90.00
#
_symmetry.space_group_name_H-M   'P 1'
#
loop_
_entity.id
_entity.type
_entity.pdbx_description
1 polymer ?
#
loop_
_entity_poly.entity_id
_entity_poly.type
_entity_poly.pdbx_seq_one_letter_code
_entity_poly.pdbx_strand_id
1 'polypeptide(L)'
;EDTLTVNVHGKSLTDTGKTKNVSGIYNGFGSQLTVDKDLIVRLKNDAPASKRELGHYYMSAVYAGYGGKVPRLSKDNPDRDYGDTNIHVKGNVDIDAIGVGLQANQRGHIIVDGGGRIITHPLETSDTYSVVAEEGDVYVNTGFDGKHPGSKELVAVGNVGLINKDYGRDPNHNEVPTNIALAFTTPNSKLTGAVLNEYAESNKNPHNSGADIYLQNGGTWNNEWIGMERPTPKRERPSGDNAAYLYKGSKVRNLVGGANPTAAGILHPIDARPITIQNYSGYVNAVYKSGVPASETGKGQIVVEHAADNSHITVQGDGANLTDDASYRKEIQTLADKLQYTGKDKKLSATVQINEGITSPGAVAELGANHFDAQGRLVVGDTTKINRASESSLVSGTKSALTSTAMAWKSNTNDLQRRLGDLRLANTNQGVWAKYIGGKSKITDGADAHMTYNGVQVGYDHKASNGWILGGAIDYSTSSNSYTNGSGDGKLGGIALYGTKQHDDGRYLDIIARGNRLSNNYNLYTVGGQRVNGNYHTYGTSLSAEYGKRIKKQNGFYIDPSVEFIVGRLNGVSYDASVVGGGSMHVKADAVNSAVGRLGIGIGKETEKSNIFAKLALVHEFSGKANTTYSAPGNPTVQTTVDLKDTWLDAEIGGSWNVRPSTYLYGTLTKNFGAIVENTWRIDAGIRHNF
;
A
#
# COMPACT_ATOMS: atom_id res chain seq x y z
N GLU A 1 -38.09 -9.95 -0.48
CA GLU A 1 -37.29 -9.59 0.69
C GLU A 1 -36.00 -8.91 0.24
N ASP A 2 -35.51 -7.98 1.05
CA ASP A 2 -34.35 -7.17 0.69
C ASP A 2 -33.07 -8.00 0.58
N THR A 3 -32.85 -8.95 1.50
CA THR A 3 -31.69 -9.85 1.53
C THR A 3 -32.17 -11.28 1.76
N LEU A 4 -31.68 -12.20 0.94
CA LEU A 4 -31.95 -13.63 1.09
C LEU A 4 -30.78 -14.32 1.79
N THR A 5 -31.05 -14.92 2.95
CA THR A 5 -30.05 -15.69 3.71
C THR A 5 -30.43 -17.18 3.75
N VAL A 6 -29.49 -18.01 3.31
CA VAL A 6 -29.68 -19.48 3.25
C VAL A 6 -28.54 -20.16 4.00
N ASN A 7 -28.88 -20.89 5.07
CA ASN A 7 -27.94 -21.68 5.85
C ASN A 7 -28.28 -23.15 5.72
N VAL A 8 -27.36 -23.92 5.13
CA VAL A 8 -27.52 -25.35 4.91
C VAL A 8 -26.41 -26.11 5.61
N HIS A 9 -26.80 -27.09 6.40
CA HIS A 9 -25.88 -27.93 7.14
C HIS A 9 -26.17 -29.40 6.76
N GLY A 10 -25.33 -29.96 5.87
CA GLY A 10 -25.43 -31.34 5.46
C GLY A 10 -24.89 -32.28 6.54
N LYS A 11 -25.69 -33.30 6.91
CA LYS A 11 -25.25 -34.44 7.73
C LYS A 11 -25.30 -35.71 6.89
N SER A 12 -24.36 -36.63 7.13
CA SER A 12 -24.44 -37.97 6.53
C SER A 12 -25.71 -38.67 7.03
N LEU A 13 -26.66 -38.90 6.14
CA LEU A 13 -28.00 -39.39 6.50
C LEU A 13 -28.31 -40.81 5.99
N THR A 14 -27.33 -41.56 5.55
CA THR A 14 -27.61 -42.92 5.00
C THR A 14 -26.86 -44.00 5.74
N ASP A 15 -27.54 -45.11 6.03
CA ASP A 15 -26.94 -46.35 6.56
C ASP A 15 -25.85 -46.93 5.65
N THR A 16 -25.81 -46.54 4.41
CA THR A 16 -24.77 -46.91 3.41
C THR A 16 -23.52 -46.03 3.47
N GLY A 17 -23.50 -44.98 4.29
CA GLY A 17 -22.40 -44.09 4.44
C GLY A 17 -22.14 -43.14 3.27
N LYS A 18 -23.07 -43.04 2.29
CA LYS A 18 -22.99 -42.10 1.16
C LYS A 18 -23.67 -40.79 1.50
N THR A 19 -22.96 -39.67 1.30
CA THR A 19 -23.56 -38.34 1.40
C THR A 19 -24.40 -38.04 0.19
N LYS A 20 -25.66 -37.62 0.40
CA LYS A 20 -26.49 -37.07 -0.66
C LYS A 20 -26.02 -35.67 -1.05
N ASN A 21 -26.33 -35.30 -2.30
CA ASN A 21 -26.13 -33.95 -2.82
C ASN A 21 -26.81 -32.90 -1.92
N VAL A 22 -26.09 -31.83 -1.59
CA VAL A 22 -26.60 -30.75 -0.78
C VAL A 22 -26.37 -29.44 -1.54
N SER A 23 -27.45 -28.72 -1.83
CA SER A 23 -27.38 -27.38 -2.44
C SER A 23 -27.99 -26.35 -1.49
N GLY A 24 -27.44 -25.15 -1.49
CA GLY A 24 -28.03 -24.02 -0.77
C GLY A 24 -29.30 -23.56 -1.48
N ILE A 25 -29.16 -23.12 -2.71
CA ILE A 25 -30.24 -22.76 -3.61
C ILE A 25 -30.18 -23.69 -4.82
N TYR A 26 -31.29 -24.29 -5.14
CA TYR A 26 -31.47 -25.07 -6.37
C TYR A 26 -32.62 -24.46 -7.15
N ASN A 27 -32.30 -23.88 -8.32
CA ASN A 27 -33.28 -23.36 -9.26
C ASN A 27 -33.21 -24.16 -10.55
N GLY A 28 -34.33 -24.66 -11.03
CA GLY A 28 -34.34 -25.57 -12.18
C GLY A 28 -35.61 -25.49 -13.05
N PHE A 29 -35.57 -26.16 -14.19
CA PHE A 29 -36.71 -26.37 -15.08
C PHE A 29 -37.40 -25.06 -15.56
N GLY A 30 -36.61 -24.09 -16.01
CA GLY A 30 -37.11 -22.81 -16.55
C GLY A 30 -37.59 -21.81 -15.53
N SER A 31 -37.37 -22.08 -14.25
CA SER A 31 -37.79 -21.16 -13.18
C SER A 31 -36.92 -19.90 -13.07
N GLN A 32 -37.52 -18.83 -12.57
CA GLN A 32 -36.90 -17.52 -12.42
C GLN A 32 -36.82 -17.16 -10.93
N LEU A 33 -35.62 -16.85 -10.44
CA LEU A 33 -35.38 -16.36 -9.07
C LEU A 33 -34.73 -14.99 -9.14
N THR A 34 -35.33 -14.00 -8.51
CA THR A 34 -34.73 -12.68 -8.35
C THR A 34 -34.54 -12.37 -6.87
N VAL A 35 -33.35 -11.92 -6.50
CA VAL A 35 -33.00 -11.42 -5.16
C VAL A 35 -32.73 -9.93 -5.28
N ASP A 36 -33.57 -9.10 -4.64
CA ASP A 36 -33.59 -7.65 -4.89
C ASP A 36 -32.40 -6.90 -4.26
N LYS A 37 -31.75 -7.47 -3.24
CA LYS A 37 -30.51 -6.95 -2.65
C LYS A 37 -29.45 -8.06 -2.60
N ASP A 38 -29.00 -8.44 -1.42
CA ASP A 38 -27.86 -9.33 -1.23
C ASP A 38 -28.29 -10.79 -1.05
N LEU A 39 -27.45 -11.70 -1.51
CA LEU A 39 -27.61 -13.13 -1.33
C LEU A 39 -26.51 -13.66 -0.42
N ILE A 40 -26.90 -14.23 0.73
CA ILE A 40 -26.01 -14.84 1.71
C ILE A 40 -26.24 -16.35 1.74
N VAL A 41 -25.20 -17.14 1.45
CA VAL A 41 -25.29 -18.61 1.50
C VAL A 41 -24.16 -19.18 2.32
N ARG A 42 -24.52 -20.04 3.27
CA ARG A 42 -23.60 -20.81 4.10
C ARG A 42 -23.89 -22.30 3.91
N LEU A 43 -22.95 -23.01 3.24
CA LEU A 43 -23.07 -24.42 2.96
C LEU A 43 -21.98 -25.20 3.68
N LYS A 44 -22.33 -25.95 4.71
CA LYS A 44 -21.42 -26.77 5.52
C LYS A 44 -21.79 -28.25 5.42
N ASN A 45 -20.81 -29.13 5.57
CA ASN A 45 -21.03 -30.57 5.61
C ASN A 45 -20.11 -31.21 6.67
N ASP A 46 -20.68 -31.81 7.69
CA ASP A 46 -19.97 -32.47 8.80
C ASP A 46 -19.62 -33.93 8.52
N ALA A 47 -19.93 -34.47 7.33
CA ALA A 47 -19.58 -35.85 7.01
C ALA A 47 -18.05 -36.01 6.97
N PRO A 48 -17.48 -37.11 7.55
CA PRO A 48 -16.06 -37.41 7.43
C PRO A 48 -15.62 -37.47 5.98
N ALA A 49 -14.43 -36.91 5.69
CA ALA A 49 -13.89 -36.85 4.33
C ALA A 49 -13.84 -38.21 3.63
N SER A 50 -13.53 -39.28 4.36
CA SER A 50 -13.49 -40.66 3.87
C SER A 50 -14.83 -41.23 3.41
N LYS A 51 -15.96 -40.61 3.79
CA LYS A 51 -17.32 -41.03 3.42
C LYS A 51 -18.02 -40.09 2.43
N ARG A 52 -17.33 -39.08 1.96
CA ARG A 52 -17.84 -38.13 0.96
C ARG A 52 -17.62 -38.72 -0.42
N GLU A 53 -18.60 -39.49 -0.96
CA GLU A 53 -18.60 -39.81 -2.37
C GLU A 53 -18.95 -38.57 -3.18
N LEU A 54 -17.98 -38.09 -3.91
CA LEU A 54 -18.06 -36.89 -4.69
C LEU A 54 -18.36 -37.26 -6.15
N GLY A 55 -19.62 -37.24 -6.45
CA GLY A 55 -20.00 -36.95 -7.84
C GLY A 55 -19.72 -35.46 -8.07
N HIS A 56 -18.98 -35.12 -9.09
CA HIS A 56 -18.39 -33.82 -9.40
C HIS A 56 -19.32 -32.60 -9.37
N TYR A 57 -20.63 -32.70 -9.20
CA TYR A 57 -21.59 -31.64 -9.50
C TYR A 57 -22.68 -31.44 -8.47
N TYR A 58 -22.51 -31.92 -7.25
CA TYR A 58 -23.67 -32.07 -6.37
C TYR A 58 -23.62 -31.32 -5.04
N MET A 59 -22.60 -30.50 -4.85
CA MET A 59 -22.51 -29.64 -3.68
C MET A 59 -22.25 -28.19 -4.14
N SER A 60 -23.33 -27.48 -4.42
CA SER A 60 -23.25 -26.09 -4.88
C SER A 60 -23.99 -25.18 -3.92
N ALA A 61 -23.40 -24.05 -3.53
CA ALA A 61 -24.12 -23.06 -2.73
C ALA A 61 -25.30 -22.50 -3.54
N VAL A 62 -25.09 -22.19 -4.80
CA VAL A 62 -26.13 -21.70 -5.71
C VAL A 62 -26.08 -22.47 -7.02
N TYR A 63 -27.17 -23.07 -7.41
CA TYR A 63 -27.31 -23.87 -8.64
C TYR A 63 -28.47 -23.34 -9.51
N ALA A 64 -28.20 -23.09 -10.77
CA ALA A 64 -29.19 -22.83 -11.81
C ALA A 64 -29.03 -23.84 -12.94
N GLY A 65 -30.07 -24.55 -13.33
CA GLY A 65 -29.92 -25.53 -14.38
C GLY A 65 -31.18 -26.26 -14.81
N TYR A 66 -31.00 -27.28 -15.66
CA TYR A 66 -32.06 -28.05 -16.29
C TYR A 66 -33.09 -27.18 -17.04
N GLY A 67 -32.63 -26.11 -17.69
CA GLY A 67 -33.39 -25.38 -18.70
C GLY A 67 -33.40 -26.13 -20.07
N GLY A 68 -34.18 -25.64 -21.01
CA GLY A 68 -34.28 -26.15 -22.34
C GLY A 68 -35.01 -27.50 -22.47
N LYS A 69 -34.73 -28.22 -23.55
CA LYS A 69 -35.34 -29.53 -23.80
C LYS A 69 -34.69 -30.58 -22.89
N VAL A 70 -35.46 -31.10 -21.95
CA VAL A 70 -35.04 -32.27 -21.17
C VAL A 70 -35.35 -33.53 -21.94
N PRO A 71 -34.34 -34.39 -22.25
CA PRO A 71 -34.57 -35.64 -22.93
C PRO A 71 -35.57 -36.53 -22.18
N ARG A 72 -36.35 -37.24 -22.91
CA ARG A 72 -37.36 -38.18 -22.46
C ARG A 72 -36.86 -39.12 -21.36
N LEU A 73 -37.32 -38.86 -20.12
CA LEU A 73 -36.99 -39.71 -18.97
C LEU A 73 -37.77 -41.04 -18.96
N SER A 74 -38.89 -41.11 -19.71
CA SER A 74 -39.67 -42.31 -19.89
C SER A 74 -40.46 -42.26 -21.22
N LYS A 75 -40.91 -43.43 -21.70
CA LYS A 75 -41.71 -43.56 -22.94
C LYS A 75 -43.01 -42.74 -22.92
N ASP A 76 -43.49 -42.40 -21.77
CA ASP A 76 -44.78 -41.74 -21.55
C ASP A 76 -44.70 -40.23 -21.31
N ASN A 77 -43.48 -39.64 -21.32
CA ASN A 77 -43.29 -38.24 -21.07
C ASN A 77 -42.67 -37.55 -22.29
N PRO A 78 -43.42 -36.69 -23.02
CA PRO A 78 -42.87 -36.02 -24.19
C PRO A 78 -41.73 -35.04 -23.79
N ASP A 79 -40.81 -34.82 -24.75
CA ASP A 79 -39.78 -33.80 -24.60
C ASP A 79 -40.42 -32.46 -24.24
N ARG A 80 -40.06 -31.88 -23.07
CA ARG A 80 -40.51 -30.57 -22.69
C ARG A 80 -39.36 -29.59 -22.82
N ASP A 81 -39.64 -28.45 -23.45
CA ASP A 81 -38.76 -27.30 -23.42
C ASP A 81 -39.18 -26.39 -22.26
N TYR A 82 -38.31 -26.30 -21.26
CA TYR A 82 -38.56 -25.49 -20.05
C TYR A 82 -38.05 -24.05 -20.21
N GLY A 83 -37.39 -23.70 -21.31
CA GLY A 83 -36.74 -22.40 -21.48
C GLY A 83 -35.50 -22.24 -20.56
N ASP A 84 -35.05 -21.01 -20.42
CA ASP A 84 -33.87 -20.71 -19.61
C ASP A 84 -34.20 -20.62 -18.14
N THR A 85 -33.31 -21.14 -17.26
CA THR A 85 -33.40 -21.06 -15.81
C THR A 85 -32.52 -19.94 -15.31
N ASN A 86 -33.10 -18.94 -14.66
CA ASN A 86 -32.38 -17.73 -14.27
C ASN A 86 -32.35 -17.52 -12.75
N ILE A 87 -31.18 -17.12 -12.24
CA ILE A 87 -31.01 -16.51 -10.91
C ILE A 87 -30.38 -15.15 -11.10
N HIS A 88 -31.08 -14.10 -10.67
CA HIS A 88 -30.60 -12.73 -10.73
C HIS A 88 -30.51 -12.12 -9.33
N VAL A 89 -29.29 -11.79 -8.89
CA VAL A 89 -29.01 -11.09 -7.63
C VAL A 89 -28.65 -9.65 -7.96
N LYS A 90 -29.53 -8.71 -7.61
CA LYS A 90 -29.31 -7.27 -7.90
C LYS A 90 -28.26 -6.60 -6.98
N GLY A 91 -27.99 -7.19 -5.82
CA GLY A 91 -26.96 -6.76 -4.88
C GLY A 91 -25.69 -7.61 -4.95
N ASN A 92 -25.06 -7.81 -3.79
CA ASN A 92 -23.84 -8.59 -3.64
C ASN A 92 -24.14 -10.04 -3.24
N VAL A 93 -23.13 -10.89 -3.40
CA VAL A 93 -23.15 -12.25 -2.87
C VAL A 93 -22.18 -12.36 -1.69
N ASP A 94 -22.56 -13.11 -0.65
CA ASP A 94 -21.67 -13.55 0.41
C ASP A 94 -21.81 -15.06 0.61
N ILE A 95 -20.98 -15.81 -0.09
CA ILE A 95 -21.00 -17.27 -0.16
C ILE A 95 -19.79 -17.82 0.60
N ASP A 96 -20.06 -18.73 1.54
CA ASP A 96 -19.06 -19.53 2.25
C ASP A 96 -19.52 -20.99 2.17
N ALA A 97 -18.85 -21.77 1.32
CA ALA A 97 -19.34 -23.09 0.93
C ALA A 97 -18.23 -24.13 0.81
N ILE A 98 -18.58 -25.37 1.05
CA ILE A 98 -17.79 -26.55 0.68
C ILE A 98 -18.21 -26.97 -0.72
N GLY A 99 -17.24 -27.18 -1.63
CA GLY A 99 -17.48 -27.63 -3.01
C GLY A 99 -17.53 -26.47 -4.01
N VAL A 100 -18.70 -26.14 -4.53
CA VAL A 100 -18.89 -25.13 -5.57
C VAL A 100 -19.66 -23.92 -5.05
N GLY A 101 -19.20 -22.72 -5.34
CA GLY A 101 -19.89 -21.47 -5.00
C GLY A 101 -21.12 -21.25 -5.90
N LEU A 102 -20.90 -20.85 -7.16
CA LEU A 102 -21.93 -20.62 -8.15
C LEU A 102 -21.82 -21.67 -9.26
N GLN A 103 -22.93 -22.33 -9.62
CA GLN A 103 -22.96 -23.32 -10.68
C GLN A 103 -24.14 -23.09 -11.64
N ALA A 104 -23.83 -22.85 -12.91
CA ALA A 104 -24.80 -22.82 -13.99
C ALA A 104 -24.66 -24.05 -14.88
N ASN A 105 -25.78 -24.70 -15.24
CA ASN A 105 -25.77 -25.93 -16.04
C ASN A 105 -26.99 -25.93 -16.97
N GLN A 106 -26.84 -26.50 -18.18
CA GLN A 106 -27.95 -26.76 -19.10
C GLN A 106 -28.95 -25.58 -19.23
N ARG A 107 -28.52 -24.49 -19.88
CA ARG A 107 -29.27 -23.21 -20.00
C ARG A 107 -29.65 -22.59 -18.68
N GLY A 108 -28.79 -22.80 -17.65
CA GLY A 108 -28.84 -22.06 -16.40
C GLY A 108 -28.06 -20.76 -16.53
N HIS A 109 -28.58 -19.68 -15.96
CA HIS A 109 -27.93 -18.38 -15.93
C HIS A 109 -27.91 -17.85 -14.50
N ILE A 110 -26.73 -17.44 -14.02
CA ILE A 110 -26.57 -16.79 -12.74
C ILE A 110 -25.94 -15.42 -12.99
N ILE A 111 -26.66 -14.38 -12.63
CA ILE A 111 -26.25 -13.00 -12.81
C ILE A 111 -26.22 -12.32 -11.44
N VAL A 112 -25.09 -11.72 -11.09
CA VAL A 112 -24.88 -10.92 -9.88
C VAL A 112 -24.43 -9.53 -10.30
N ASP A 113 -25.30 -8.53 -10.12
CA ASP A 113 -25.01 -7.14 -10.53
C ASP A 113 -23.91 -6.52 -9.65
N GLY A 114 -23.87 -6.89 -8.36
CA GLY A 114 -22.83 -6.49 -7.42
C GLY A 114 -21.60 -7.41 -7.44
N GLY A 115 -20.76 -7.23 -6.44
CA GLY A 115 -19.61 -8.07 -6.16
C GLY A 115 -19.83 -8.96 -4.92
N GLY A 116 -18.92 -8.84 -3.93
CA GLY A 116 -19.02 -9.53 -2.65
C GLY A 116 -17.99 -10.66 -2.50
N ARG A 117 -18.37 -11.75 -1.83
CA ARG A 117 -17.45 -12.84 -1.51
C ARG A 117 -17.99 -14.17 -1.97
N ILE A 118 -17.12 -14.96 -2.63
CA ILE A 118 -17.40 -16.35 -3.02
C ILE A 118 -16.22 -17.19 -2.51
N ILE A 119 -16.32 -17.69 -1.28
CA ILE A 119 -15.25 -18.44 -0.63
C ILE A 119 -15.64 -19.91 -0.64
N THR A 120 -14.83 -20.73 -1.28
CA THR A 120 -15.04 -22.18 -1.31
C THR A 120 -13.88 -22.90 -0.64
N HIS A 121 -14.22 -23.93 0.11
CA HIS A 121 -13.27 -24.74 0.87
C HIS A 121 -13.03 -26.06 0.17
N PRO A 122 -11.75 -26.48 0.03
CA PRO A 122 -11.40 -27.73 -0.62
C PRO A 122 -11.95 -28.92 0.18
N LEU A 123 -12.44 -29.88 -0.57
CA LEU A 123 -12.69 -31.23 -0.07
C LEU A 123 -11.41 -32.06 -0.25
N GLU A 124 -11.08 -32.90 0.71
CA GLU A 124 -9.85 -33.75 0.65
C GLU A 124 -9.75 -34.61 -0.62
N THR A 125 -10.83 -34.76 -1.35
CA THR A 125 -10.96 -35.70 -2.48
C THR A 125 -11.45 -35.09 -3.79
N SER A 126 -11.64 -33.78 -3.89
CA SER A 126 -12.15 -33.13 -5.11
C SER A 126 -11.62 -31.72 -5.34
N ASP A 127 -11.74 -31.28 -6.58
CA ASP A 127 -11.49 -29.91 -6.99
C ASP A 127 -12.49 -28.96 -6.34
N THR A 128 -12.06 -27.73 -6.13
CA THR A 128 -12.86 -26.67 -5.50
C THR A 128 -13.04 -25.53 -6.48
N TYR A 129 -14.28 -25.17 -6.74
CA TYR A 129 -14.60 -24.12 -7.69
C TYR A 129 -15.39 -22.99 -7.02
N SER A 130 -14.92 -21.76 -7.17
CA SER A 130 -15.74 -20.60 -6.85
C SER A 130 -16.90 -20.45 -7.82
N VAL A 131 -16.64 -20.71 -9.09
CA VAL A 131 -17.62 -20.61 -10.18
C VAL A 131 -17.45 -21.76 -11.18
N VAL A 132 -18.56 -22.39 -11.57
CA VAL A 132 -18.60 -23.40 -12.62
C VAL A 132 -19.74 -23.09 -13.60
N ALA A 133 -19.46 -23.22 -14.87
CA ALA A 133 -20.48 -23.19 -15.90
C ALA A 133 -20.34 -24.43 -16.83
N GLU A 134 -21.50 -24.98 -17.26
CA GLU A 134 -21.63 -26.11 -18.13
C GLU A 134 -22.90 -25.93 -18.98
N GLU A 135 -22.77 -25.58 -20.25
CA GLU A 135 -23.89 -25.20 -21.12
C GLU A 135 -24.78 -24.10 -20.49
N GLY A 136 -24.16 -23.08 -19.90
CA GLY A 136 -24.82 -21.98 -19.18
C GLY A 136 -23.88 -20.82 -18.89
N ASP A 137 -24.39 -19.80 -18.21
CA ASP A 137 -23.65 -18.56 -17.99
C ASP A 137 -23.59 -18.18 -16.50
N VAL A 138 -22.42 -17.66 -16.07
CA VAL A 138 -22.27 -17.03 -14.75
C VAL A 138 -21.57 -15.68 -14.91
N TYR A 139 -22.26 -14.61 -14.55
CA TYR A 139 -21.78 -13.23 -14.63
C TYR A 139 -21.79 -12.58 -13.26
N VAL A 140 -20.64 -12.09 -12.79
CA VAL A 140 -20.52 -11.43 -11.49
C VAL A 140 -19.81 -10.10 -11.66
N ASN A 141 -20.49 -9.01 -11.26
CA ASN A 141 -19.97 -7.65 -11.38
C ASN A 141 -19.66 -7.24 -12.85
N THR A 142 -20.43 -7.77 -13.84
CA THR A 142 -20.13 -7.59 -15.27
C THR A 142 -21.35 -7.25 -16.13
N GLY A 143 -22.51 -7.01 -15.52
CA GLY A 143 -23.78 -6.81 -16.22
C GLY A 143 -24.37 -8.08 -16.82
N PHE A 144 -25.51 -7.96 -17.44
CA PHE A 144 -26.31 -9.09 -17.98
C PHE A 144 -25.67 -9.83 -19.14
N ASP A 145 -24.78 -9.20 -19.86
CA ASP A 145 -24.11 -9.76 -21.03
C ASP A 145 -22.65 -10.17 -20.76
N GLY A 146 -22.19 -9.98 -19.51
CA GLY A 146 -20.81 -10.28 -19.11
C GLY A 146 -19.77 -9.30 -19.66
N LYS A 147 -20.17 -8.14 -20.25
CA LYS A 147 -19.27 -7.24 -20.98
C LYS A 147 -19.05 -5.88 -20.32
N HIS A 148 -19.79 -5.58 -19.25
CA HIS A 148 -19.77 -4.29 -18.59
C HIS A 148 -19.21 -4.42 -17.17
N PRO A 149 -17.86 -4.37 -16.98
CA PRO A 149 -17.26 -4.55 -15.67
C PRO A 149 -17.73 -3.48 -14.70
N GLY A 150 -18.30 -3.92 -13.58
CA GLY A 150 -18.74 -3.06 -12.49
C GLY A 150 -17.57 -2.60 -11.61
N SER A 151 -17.86 -1.74 -10.65
CA SER A 151 -16.88 -1.15 -9.71
C SER A 151 -17.01 -1.69 -8.28
N LYS A 152 -17.71 -2.81 -8.08
CA LYS A 152 -17.87 -3.40 -6.76
C LYS A 152 -16.69 -4.31 -6.42
N GLU A 153 -16.37 -4.41 -5.13
CA GLU A 153 -15.37 -5.35 -4.64
C GLU A 153 -15.87 -6.79 -4.84
N LEU A 154 -15.03 -7.64 -5.42
CA LEU A 154 -15.29 -9.08 -5.57
C LEU A 154 -14.09 -9.88 -5.07
N VAL A 155 -14.32 -10.79 -4.12
CA VAL A 155 -13.32 -11.73 -3.63
C VAL A 155 -13.79 -13.14 -3.92
N ALA A 156 -13.07 -13.88 -4.76
CA ALA A 156 -13.34 -15.26 -5.10
C ALA A 156 -12.16 -16.17 -4.73
N VAL A 157 -12.43 -17.23 -4.00
CA VAL A 157 -11.46 -18.27 -3.62
C VAL A 157 -12.01 -19.63 -4.07
N GLY A 158 -11.28 -20.30 -4.94
CA GLY A 158 -11.65 -21.52 -5.66
C GLY A 158 -11.40 -21.35 -7.15
N ASN A 159 -11.21 -22.45 -7.88
CA ASN A 159 -11.00 -22.41 -9.31
C ASN A 159 -12.24 -21.89 -10.06
N VAL A 160 -12.04 -21.50 -11.30
CA VAL A 160 -13.10 -21.15 -12.25
C VAL A 160 -13.16 -22.25 -13.29
N GLY A 161 -14.30 -22.89 -13.50
CA GLY A 161 -14.43 -24.07 -14.36
C GLY A 161 -15.45 -23.88 -15.49
N LEU A 162 -15.00 -24.02 -16.74
CA LEU A 162 -15.86 -24.23 -17.89
C LEU A 162 -15.77 -25.71 -18.30
N ILE A 163 -16.85 -26.42 -18.05
CA ILE A 163 -16.91 -27.88 -18.21
C ILE A 163 -17.61 -28.22 -19.51
N ASN A 164 -16.93 -29.00 -20.35
CA ASN A 164 -17.49 -29.49 -21.59
C ASN A 164 -18.06 -30.91 -21.40
N LYS A 165 -19.39 -31.03 -21.44
CA LYS A 165 -20.07 -32.31 -21.46
C LYS A 165 -20.39 -32.79 -22.89
N ASP A 166 -19.41 -32.91 -23.74
CA ASP A 166 -19.61 -33.61 -25.00
C ASP A 166 -19.83 -35.11 -24.69
N TYR A 167 -21.04 -35.48 -24.29
CA TYR A 167 -21.38 -36.85 -23.93
C TYR A 167 -21.65 -37.74 -25.15
N GLY A 168 -21.50 -37.26 -26.38
CA GLY A 168 -21.75 -38.08 -27.60
C GLY A 168 -23.12 -38.74 -27.61
N ARG A 169 -24.10 -38.27 -26.85
CA ARG A 169 -25.38 -38.92 -26.58
C ARG A 169 -26.54 -38.46 -27.45
N ASP A 170 -26.45 -37.24 -27.97
CA ASP A 170 -27.51 -36.72 -28.84
C ASP A 170 -26.91 -35.82 -29.93
N PRO A 171 -26.91 -36.27 -31.21
CA PRO A 171 -26.48 -35.44 -32.32
C PRO A 171 -27.39 -34.22 -32.56
N ASN A 172 -28.53 -34.12 -31.86
CA ASN A 172 -29.47 -33.02 -31.95
C ASN A 172 -29.41 -32.07 -30.70
N HIS A 173 -28.46 -32.28 -29.79
CA HIS A 173 -28.25 -31.31 -28.72
C HIS A 173 -27.75 -29.99 -29.35
N ASN A 174 -28.59 -28.99 -29.32
CA ASN A 174 -28.16 -27.62 -29.62
C ASN A 174 -27.20 -27.21 -28.49
N GLU A 175 -25.90 -27.33 -28.72
CA GLU A 175 -24.87 -26.90 -27.81
C GLU A 175 -25.07 -25.41 -27.52
N VAL A 176 -25.34 -25.07 -26.26
CA VAL A 176 -25.47 -23.72 -25.81
C VAL A 176 -24.07 -23.19 -25.41
N PRO A 177 -23.73 -21.94 -25.75
CA PRO A 177 -22.47 -21.37 -25.31
C PRO A 177 -22.33 -21.46 -23.79
N THR A 178 -21.10 -21.68 -23.31
CA THR A 178 -20.78 -21.67 -21.89
C THR A 178 -19.91 -20.47 -21.61
N ASN A 179 -20.38 -19.54 -20.77
CA ASN A 179 -19.65 -18.32 -20.48
C ASN A 179 -19.53 -18.05 -18.99
N ILE A 180 -18.36 -17.57 -18.58
CA ILE A 180 -18.14 -17.01 -17.25
C ILE A 180 -17.52 -15.63 -17.44
N ALA A 181 -18.07 -14.60 -16.77
CA ALA A 181 -17.45 -13.29 -16.74
C ALA A 181 -17.37 -12.78 -15.29
N LEU A 182 -16.16 -12.42 -14.86
CA LEU A 182 -15.88 -11.99 -13.50
C LEU A 182 -15.06 -10.70 -13.53
N ALA A 183 -15.49 -9.67 -12.75
CA ALA A 183 -14.78 -8.40 -12.71
C ALA A 183 -14.14 -8.12 -11.33
N PHE A 184 -12.82 -8.03 -11.34
CA PHE A 184 -11.96 -7.68 -10.21
C PHE A 184 -11.38 -6.29 -10.47
N THR A 185 -12.12 -5.25 -10.08
CA THR A 185 -11.88 -3.86 -10.53
C THR A 185 -11.60 -2.88 -9.40
N THR A 186 -11.27 -3.37 -8.22
CA THR A 186 -10.86 -2.55 -7.07
C THR A 186 -9.59 -3.12 -6.44
N PRO A 187 -8.81 -2.33 -5.68
CA PRO A 187 -7.58 -2.82 -5.03
C PRO A 187 -7.80 -3.97 -4.03
N ASN A 188 -9.02 -4.11 -3.51
CA ASN A 188 -9.38 -5.22 -2.60
C ASN A 188 -9.98 -6.42 -3.33
N SER A 189 -10.32 -6.27 -4.61
CA SER A 189 -10.86 -7.37 -5.42
C SER A 189 -9.80 -8.42 -5.70
N LYS A 190 -10.15 -9.70 -5.55
CA LYS A 190 -9.17 -10.77 -5.67
C LYS A 190 -9.79 -12.09 -6.17
N LEU A 191 -9.17 -12.67 -7.17
CA LEU A 191 -9.35 -14.07 -7.54
C LEU A 191 -8.17 -14.89 -7.00
N THR A 192 -8.45 -15.96 -6.26
CA THR A 192 -7.47 -16.99 -5.90
C THR A 192 -7.98 -18.31 -6.44
N GLY A 193 -7.34 -18.78 -7.50
CA GLY A 193 -7.74 -19.98 -8.23
C GLY A 193 -7.28 -19.97 -9.67
N ALA A 194 -7.26 -21.13 -10.30
CA ALA A 194 -6.95 -21.31 -11.72
C ALA A 194 -8.22 -21.29 -12.57
N VAL A 195 -8.07 -21.12 -13.88
CA VAL A 195 -9.16 -21.16 -14.85
C VAL A 195 -9.05 -22.42 -15.69
N LEU A 196 -9.91 -23.41 -15.44
CA LEU A 196 -10.06 -24.59 -16.27
C LEU A 196 -11.04 -24.31 -17.42
N ASN A 197 -10.63 -24.52 -18.66
CA ASN A 197 -11.48 -24.36 -19.81
C ASN A 197 -11.39 -25.62 -20.69
N GLU A 198 -12.31 -26.55 -20.47
CA GLU A 198 -12.35 -27.81 -21.23
C GLU A 198 -12.73 -27.62 -22.72
N TYR A 199 -13.46 -26.53 -23.07
CA TYR A 199 -13.78 -26.20 -24.46
C TYR A 199 -12.54 -25.80 -25.27
N ALA A 200 -11.56 -25.16 -24.64
CA ALA A 200 -10.30 -24.81 -25.29
C ALA A 200 -9.34 -26.01 -25.46
N GLU A 201 -9.57 -27.12 -24.73
CA GLU A 201 -8.82 -28.36 -24.86
C GLU A 201 -9.40 -29.24 -25.95
N SER A 202 -10.71 -29.16 -26.22
CA SER A 202 -11.37 -29.86 -27.32
C SER A 202 -11.23 -29.03 -28.61
N ASN A 203 -10.86 -29.64 -29.73
CA ASN A 203 -10.88 -28.96 -31.03
C ASN A 203 -12.30 -28.55 -31.50
N LYS A 204 -13.29 -28.63 -30.60
CA LYS A 204 -14.69 -28.32 -30.82
C LYS A 204 -15.17 -27.27 -29.83
N ASN A 205 -15.06 -26.01 -30.20
CA ASN A 205 -15.66 -24.89 -29.47
C ASN A 205 -16.51 -24.05 -30.44
N PRO A 206 -17.62 -24.63 -30.99
CA PRO A 206 -18.38 -24.01 -32.07
C PRO A 206 -19.04 -22.67 -31.66
N HIS A 207 -19.23 -22.43 -30.36
CA HIS A 207 -19.93 -21.28 -29.84
C HIS A 207 -19.00 -20.29 -29.16
N ASN A 208 -17.67 -20.43 -29.29
CA ASN A 208 -16.68 -19.58 -28.63
C ASN A 208 -16.88 -19.47 -27.10
N SER A 209 -17.17 -20.61 -26.47
CA SER A 209 -17.31 -20.70 -25.00
C SER A 209 -16.02 -20.28 -24.28
N GLY A 210 -16.10 -19.55 -23.18
CA GLY A 210 -14.89 -19.11 -22.50
C GLY A 210 -15.12 -18.29 -21.24
N ALA A 211 -14.04 -18.09 -20.50
CA ALA A 211 -13.98 -17.21 -19.34
C ALA A 211 -13.43 -15.84 -19.72
N ASP A 212 -14.11 -14.80 -19.31
CA ASP A 212 -13.72 -13.41 -19.43
C ASP A 212 -13.38 -12.85 -18.03
N ILE A 213 -12.14 -12.43 -17.85
CA ILE A 213 -11.64 -11.89 -16.60
C ILE A 213 -11.30 -10.41 -16.79
N TYR A 214 -11.99 -9.54 -16.05
CA TYR A 214 -11.66 -8.12 -15.97
C TYR A 214 -10.76 -7.89 -14.75
N LEU A 215 -9.53 -7.43 -15.00
CA LEU A 215 -8.50 -7.27 -13.98
C LEU A 215 -7.97 -5.85 -14.02
N GLN A 216 -8.57 -4.95 -13.23
CA GLN A 216 -8.37 -3.50 -13.36
C GLN A 216 -8.18 -2.84 -11.98
N ASN A 217 -7.64 -1.61 -11.97
CA ASN A 217 -7.57 -0.75 -10.79
C ASN A 217 -6.95 -1.44 -9.55
N GLY A 218 -5.90 -2.24 -9.74
CA GLY A 218 -5.23 -2.97 -8.66
C GLY A 218 -5.93 -4.26 -8.23
N GLY A 219 -7.03 -4.65 -8.89
CA GLY A 219 -7.63 -5.98 -8.70
C GLY A 219 -6.60 -7.07 -8.98
N THR A 220 -6.63 -8.15 -8.20
CA THR A 220 -5.57 -9.17 -8.19
C THR A 220 -6.09 -10.53 -8.61
N TRP A 221 -5.34 -11.23 -9.46
CA TRP A 221 -5.55 -12.64 -9.76
C TRP A 221 -4.33 -13.47 -9.34
N ASN A 222 -4.49 -14.28 -8.29
CA ASN A 222 -3.54 -15.32 -7.89
C ASN A 222 -3.88 -16.59 -8.67
N ASN A 223 -3.13 -16.85 -9.74
CA ASN A 223 -3.32 -18.03 -10.56
C ASN A 223 -2.63 -19.23 -9.91
N GLU A 224 -3.38 -19.99 -9.14
CA GLU A 224 -2.96 -21.24 -8.51
C GLU A 224 -4.10 -22.25 -8.54
N TRP A 225 -3.78 -23.56 -8.71
CA TRP A 225 -4.78 -24.60 -8.62
C TRP A 225 -5.16 -24.86 -7.17
N ILE A 226 -6.47 -24.79 -6.87
CA ILE A 226 -7.00 -25.05 -5.52
C ILE A 226 -7.60 -26.46 -5.47
N GLY A 227 -7.13 -27.27 -4.54
CA GLY A 227 -7.58 -28.65 -4.34
C GLY A 227 -6.52 -29.68 -4.73
N MET A 228 -6.89 -30.96 -4.67
CA MET A 228 -5.98 -32.05 -5.06
C MET A 228 -5.83 -32.10 -6.57
N GLU A 229 -4.59 -32.19 -7.06
CA GLU A 229 -4.30 -32.59 -8.43
C GLU A 229 -4.64 -34.09 -8.64
N ARG A 230 -5.89 -34.36 -8.77
CA ARG A 230 -6.26 -35.70 -9.26
C ARG A 230 -6.40 -35.63 -10.78
N PRO A 231 -5.91 -36.66 -11.49
CA PRO A 231 -6.51 -36.99 -12.78
C PRO A 231 -8.01 -37.14 -12.49
N THR A 232 -8.86 -36.33 -13.15
CA THR A 232 -10.33 -36.46 -13.05
C THR A 232 -10.64 -37.93 -12.97
N PRO A 233 -11.38 -38.43 -11.96
CA PRO A 233 -11.67 -39.85 -11.84
C PRO A 233 -12.20 -40.28 -13.17
N LYS A 234 -11.72 -41.44 -13.66
CA LYS A 234 -12.22 -42.05 -14.86
C LYS A 234 -13.75 -42.08 -14.77
N ARG A 235 -14.42 -41.08 -15.33
CA ARG A 235 -15.80 -41.29 -15.71
C ARG A 235 -15.75 -42.44 -16.72
N GLU A 236 -16.43 -43.51 -16.45
CA GLU A 236 -16.65 -44.56 -17.41
C GLU A 236 -17.35 -43.93 -18.62
N ARG A 237 -16.56 -43.39 -19.55
CA ARG A 237 -17.07 -43.06 -20.88
C ARG A 237 -17.26 -44.38 -21.61
N PRO A 238 -18.44 -44.68 -22.14
CA PRO A 238 -18.60 -45.79 -23.05
C PRO A 238 -17.77 -45.46 -24.28
N SER A 239 -16.73 -46.29 -24.53
CA SER A 239 -15.87 -46.36 -25.71
C SER A 239 -14.90 -45.19 -26.00
N GLY A 240 -13.64 -45.46 -25.87
CA GLY A 240 -12.58 -45.03 -26.80
C GLY A 240 -11.59 -44.00 -26.33
N ASP A 241 -11.96 -42.89 -25.70
CA ASP A 241 -11.02 -41.84 -25.28
C ASP A 241 -10.89 -41.72 -23.76
N ASN A 242 -9.96 -42.49 -23.21
CA ASN A 242 -9.56 -42.43 -21.78
C ASN A 242 -8.55 -41.32 -21.49
N ALA A 243 -8.56 -40.21 -22.20
CA ALA A 243 -7.76 -39.06 -21.84
C ALA A 243 -8.44 -38.34 -20.66
N ALA A 244 -7.94 -38.57 -19.45
CA ALA A 244 -8.24 -37.75 -18.31
C ALA A 244 -7.90 -36.29 -18.69
N TYR A 245 -8.87 -35.36 -18.59
CA TYR A 245 -8.59 -33.96 -18.78
C TYR A 245 -7.81 -33.50 -17.57
N LEU A 246 -6.48 -33.55 -17.66
CA LEU A 246 -5.59 -33.01 -16.67
C LEU A 246 -5.60 -31.49 -16.84
N TYR A 247 -5.68 -30.77 -15.72
CA TYR A 247 -5.43 -29.35 -15.76
C TYR A 247 -4.02 -29.09 -16.30
N LYS A 248 -3.91 -28.46 -17.46
CA LYS A 248 -2.66 -28.21 -18.19
C LYS A 248 -2.21 -26.74 -18.05
N GLY A 249 -2.94 -25.92 -17.32
CA GLY A 249 -2.73 -24.50 -17.14
C GLY A 249 -4.05 -23.74 -17.29
N SER A 250 -4.05 -22.49 -16.87
CA SER A 250 -5.22 -21.61 -16.99
C SER A 250 -5.43 -21.17 -18.45
N LYS A 251 -6.68 -21.15 -18.89
CA LYS A 251 -7.07 -20.68 -20.22
C LYS A 251 -8.25 -19.73 -20.13
N VAL A 252 -8.03 -18.48 -20.51
CA VAL A 252 -9.07 -17.45 -20.56
C VAL A 252 -9.33 -17.00 -22.00
N ARG A 253 -10.60 -16.75 -22.32
CA ARG A 253 -11.00 -16.20 -23.62
C ARG A 253 -10.59 -14.73 -23.70
N ASN A 254 -10.98 -13.91 -22.73
CA ASN A 254 -10.63 -12.52 -22.65
C ASN A 254 -10.00 -12.19 -21.30
N LEU A 255 -8.83 -11.55 -21.30
CA LEU A 255 -8.27 -10.85 -20.15
C LEU A 255 -8.26 -9.35 -20.45
N VAL A 256 -9.06 -8.61 -19.70
CA VAL A 256 -9.24 -7.15 -19.89
C VAL A 256 -8.57 -6.42 -18.72
N GLY A 257 -7.42 -5.82 -18.99
CA GLY A 257 -6.65 -5.00 -18.04
C GLY A 257 -7.20 -3.59 -17.87
N GLY A 258 -6.49 -2.79 -17.08
CA GLY A 258 -6.82 -1.38 -16.85
C GLY A 258 -6.65 -0.49 -18.09
N ALA A 259 -7.27 0.68 -18.08
CA ALA A 259 -7.21 1.62 -19.20
C ALA A 259 -5.84 2.28 -19.39
N ASN A 260 -4.99 2.28 -18.36
CA ASN A 260 -3.66 2.90 -18.36
C ASN A 260 -2.78 2.20 -17.29
N PRO A 261 -1.48 2.53 -17.21
CA PRO A 261 -0.56 1.89 -16.26
C PRO A 261 -0.96 2.05 -14.79
N THR A 262 -1.57 3.16 -14.39
CA THR A 262 -1.99 3.41 -13.00
C THR A 262 -3.27 2.65 -12.63
N ALA A 263 -4.06 2.26 -13.61
CA ALA A 263 -5.26 1.45 -13.46
C ALA A 263 -5.00 -0.05 -13.74
N ALA A 264 -3.75 -0.45 -13.91
CA ALA A 264 -3.37 -1.83 -14.22
C ALA A 264 -3.91 -2.81 -13.16
N GLY A 265 -4.33 -3.98 -13.62
CA GLY A 265 -4.59 -5.12 -12.74
C GLY A 265 -3.30 -5.88 -12.40
N ILE A 266 -3.36 -6.77 -11.43
CA ILE A 266 -2.23 -7.53 -10.93
C ILE A 266 -2.47 -9.04 -11.15
N LEU A 267 -1.61 -9.68 -11.92
CA LEU A 267 -1.61 -11.12 -12.15
C LEU A 267 -0.41 -11.76 -11.44
N HIS A 268 -0.64 -12.67 -10.52
CA HIS A 268 0.40 -13.50 -9.90
C HIS A 268 0.38 -14.91 -10.47
N PRO A 269 1.31 -15.28 -11.36
CA PRO A 269 1.45 -16.66 -11.85
C PRO A 269 2.11 -17.53 -10.76
N ILE A 270 1.30 -18.12 -9.88
CA ILE A 270 1.79 -18.94 -8.77
C ILE A 270 2.03 -20.38 -9.21
N ASP A 271 1.17 -20.92 -10.06
CA ASP A 271 1.31 -22.26 -10.65
C ASP A 271 2.47 -22.33 -11.66
N ALA A 272 3.13 -23.45 -11.75
CA ALA A 272 4.18 -23.69 -12.76
C ALA A 272 3.63 -23.86 -14.19
N ARG A 273 2.34 -24.15 -14.34
CA ARG A 273 1.68 -24.34 -15.64
C ARG A 273 1.36 -23.01 -16.31
N PRO A 274 1.26 -22.98 -17.65
CA PRO A 274 1.06 -21.74 -18.38
C PRO A 274 -0.34 -21.13 -18.15
N ILE A 275 -0.41 -19.83 -18.38
CA ILE A 275 -1.65 -19.05 -18.49
C ILE A 275 -1.81 -18.66 -19.95
N THR A 276 -2.79 -19.23 -20.64
CA THR A 276 -3.09 -18.90 -22.04
C THR A 276 -4.24 -17.90 -22.09
N ILE A 277 -4.02 -16.79 -22.77
CA ILE A 277 -4.97 -15.69 -22.97
C ILE A 277 -5.27 -15.60 -24.45
N GLN A 278 -6.49 -15.92 -24.86
CA GLN A 278 -6.88 -15.89 -26.26
C GLN A 278 -6.93 -14.44 -26.77
N ASN A 279 -7.60 -13.55 -26.07
CA ASN A 279 -7.67 -12.13 -26.39
C ASN A 279 -7.28 -11.28 -25.18
N TYR A 280 -6.37 -10.37 -25.39
CA TYR A 280 -5.85 -9.49 -24.37
C TYR A 280 -6.10 -8.03 -24.71
N SER A 281 -6.47 -7.21 -23.70
CA SER A 281 -6.57 -5.75 -23.85
C SER A 281 -6.20 -5.01 -22.57
N GLY A 282 -5.71 -3.78 -22.70
CA GLY A 282 -5.40 -2.88 -21.59
C GLY A 282 -4.04 -3.19 -20.93
N TYR A 283 -3.94 -2.85 -19.62
CA TYR A 283 -2.70 -2.87 -18.84
C TYR A 283 -2.79 -3.86 -17.69
N VAL A 284 -1.83 -4.79 -17.59
CA VAL A 284 -1.69 -5.76 -16.49
C VAL A 284 -0.23 -5.84 -16.06
N ASN A 285 -0.01 -5.89 -14.74
CA ASN A 285 1.26 -6.19 -14.12
C ASN A 285 1.30 -7.68 -13.77
N ALA A 286 2.13 -8.44 -14.47
CA ALA A 286 2.41 -9.84 -14.17
C ALA A 286 3.53 -9.92 -13.12
N VAL A 287 3.19 -10.15 -11.86
CA VAL A 287 4.12 -10.05 -10.72
C VAL A 287 4.47 -11.44 -10.21
N TYR A 288 5.73 -11.79 -10.32
CA TYR A 288 6.29 -13.01 -9.76
C TYR A 288 6.60 -12.80 -8.28
N LYS A 289 6.54 -13.88 -7.50
CA LYS A 289 6.55 -13.83 -6.02
C LYS A 289 7.72 -13.03 -5.48
N SER A 290 7.42 -12.11 -4.57
CA SER A 290 8.41 -11.30 -3.86
C SER A 290 9.37 -12.15 -3.02
N GLY A 291 10.64 -11.75 -2.99
CA GLY A 291 11.70 -12.39 -2.20
C GLY A 291 12.34 -13.63 -2.84
N VAL A 292 11.89 -14.03 -4.04
CA VAL A 292 12.46 -15.16 -4.78
C VAL A 292 12.55 -14.80 -6.25
N PRO A 293 13.76 -14.84 -6.87
CA PRO A 293 13.92 -14.60 -8.30
C PRO A 293 13.07 -15.55 -9.14
N ALA A 294 12.56 -15.06 -10.27
CA ALA A 294 11.70 -15.85 -11.16
C ALA A 294 12.37 -17.12 -11.66
N SER A 295 13.70 -17.10 -11.85
CA SER A 295 14.52 -18.26 -12.22
C SER A 295 14.45 -19.42 -11.24
N GLU A 296 14.26 -19.13 -9.94
CA GLU A 296 14.22 -20.14 -8.87
C GLU A 296 12.82 -20.69 -8.60
N THR A 297 11.79 -19.96 -9.01
CA THR A 297 10.40 -20.34 -8.69
C THR A 297 9.79 -21.32 -9.65
N GLY A 298 10.34 -21.52 -10.85
CA GLY A 298 9.75 -22.37 -11.90
C GLY A 298 8.35 -21.94 -12.34
N LYS A 299 7.95 -20.66 -12.15
CA LYS A 299 6.60 -20.15 -12.43
C LYS A 299 6.23 -20.27 -13.90
N GLY A 300 4.93 -20.41 -14.14
CA GLY A 300 4.34 -20.59 -15.43
C GLY A 300 4.55 -19.43 -16.39
N GLN A 301 4.47 -19.74 -17.69
CA GLN A 301 4.57 -18.77 -18.77
C GLN A 301 3.20 -18.17 -19.07
N ILE A 302 3.17 -16.87 -19.39
CA ILE A 302 1.99 -16.20 -19.92
C ILE A 302 2.06 -16.23 -21.44
N VAL A 303 1.06 -16.81 -22.08
CA VAL A 303 0.94 -16.90 -23.55
C VAL A 303 -0.26 -16.07 -23.99
N VAL A 304 -0.03 -15.06 -24.81
CA VAL A 304 -1.07 -14.21 -25.41
C VAL A 304 -1.21 -14.56 -26.88
N GLU A 305 -2.43 -14.90 -27.34
CA GLU A 305 -2.68 -15.25 -28.73
C GLU A 305 -3.04 -14.04 -29.59
N HIS A 306 -3.89 -13.15 -29.09
CA HIS A 306 -4.30 -11.92 -29.77
C HIS A 306 -4.29 -10.75 -28.78
N ALA A 307 -3.95 -9.55 -29.26
CA ALA A 307 -3.99 -8.35 -28.45
C ALA A 307 -4.74 -7.19 -29.16
N ALA A 308 -5.48 -6.41 -28.40
CA ALA A 308 -6.06 -5.16 -28.89
C ALA A 308 -4.99 -4.06 -29.01
N ASP A 309 -5.32 -2.97 -29.71
CA ASP A 309 -4.46 -1.81 -29.78
C ASP A 309 -4.20 -1.23 -28.37
N ASN A 310 -2.99 -0.69 -28.14
CA ASN A 310 -2.56 -0.13 -26.86
C ASN A 310 -2.56 -1.11 -25.68
N SER A 311 -2.42 -2.39 -25.95
CA SER A 311 -2.27 -3.41 -24.91
C SER A 311 -0.84 -3.49 -24.41
N HIS A 312 -0.68 -3.62 -23.07
CA HIS A 312 0.63 -3.66 -22.44
C HIS A 312 0.67 -4.63 -21.25
N ILE A 313 1.71 -5.45 -21.18
CA ILE A 313 2.01 -6.27 -20.01
C ILE A 313 3.36 -5.85 -19.42
N THR A 314 3.38 -5.53 -18.13
CA THR A 314 4.63 -5.36 -17.37
C THR A 314 4.93 -6.66 -16.64
N VAL A 315 6.01 -7.35 -17.00
CA VAL A 315 6.49 -8.53 -16.29
C VAL A 315 7.39 -8.08 -15.16
N GLN A 316 7.02 -8.36 -13.92
CA GLN A 316 7.70 -7.86 -12.73
C GLN A 316 8.30 -9.01 -11.93
N GLY A 317 9.55 -8.86 -11.52
CA GLY A 317 10.26 -9.76 -10.60
C GLY A 317 10.76 -9.03 -9.36
N ASP A 318 11.36 -9.77 -8.43
CA ASP A 318 11.92 -9.27 -7.19
C ASP A 318 13.45 -9.23 -7.26
N GLY A 319 14.02 -8.08 -6.93
CA GLY A 319 15.46 -7.84 -6.91
C GLY A 319 16.13 -8.01 -5.54
N ALA A 320 15.39 -8.47 -4.51
CA ALA A 320 15.88 -8.52 -3.13
C ALA A 320 17.22 -9.25 -2.96
N ASN A 321 17.44 -10.32 -3.72
CA ASN A 321 18.65 -11.17 -3.65
C ASN A 321 19.65 -10.92 -4.79
N LEU A 322 19.41 -9.93 -5.64
CA LEU A 322 20.30 -9.61 -6.76
C LEU A 322 21.40 -8.66 -6.29
N THR A 323 22.67 -9.03 -6.48
CA THR A 323 23.82 -8.31 -5.90
C THR A 323 24.66 -7.53 -6.92
N ASP A 324 24.62 -7.92 -8.19
CA ASP A 324 25.42 -7.34 -9.25
C ASP A 324 24.67 -7.21 -10.59
N ASP A 325 25.23 -6.50 -11.55
CA ASP A 325 24.61 -6.25 -12.85
C ASP A 325 24.40 -7.52 -13.67
N ALA A 326 25.25 -8.53 -13.49
CA ALA A 326 25.12 -9.79 -14.19
C ALA A 326 23.88 -10.57 -13.67
N SER A 327 23.67 -10.61 -12.37
CA SER A 327 22.48 -11.23 -11.76
C SER A 327 21.20 -10.51 -12.16
N TYR A 328 21.20 -9.17 -12.21
CA TYR A 328 20.06 -8.38 -12.70
C TYR A 328 19.77 -8.66 -14.19
N ARG A 329 20.77 -8.71 -15.05
CA ARG A 329 20.58 -9.01 -16.49
C ARG A 329 20.03 -10.41 -16.70
N LYS A 330 20.53 -11.39 -15.94
CA LYS A 330 20.02 -12.77 -15.97
C LYS A 330 18.55 -12.81 -15.55
N GLU A 331 18.19 -12.12 -14.50
CA GLU A 331 16.80 -12.09 -14.01
C GLU A 331 15.86 -11.38 -15.00
N ILE A 332 16.29 -10.27 -15.59
CA ILE A 332 15.54 -9.59 -16.66
C ILE A 332 15.26 -10.55 -17.83
N GLN A 333 16.26 -11.32 -18.30
CA GLN A 333 16.05 -12.30 -19.35
C GLN A 333 15.09 -13.42 -18.91
N THR A 334 15.25 -13.93 -17.68
CA THR A 334 14.35 -14.95 -17.12
C THR A 334 12.90 -14.46 -17.07
N LEU A 335 12.67 -13.22 -16.68
CA LEU A 335 11.36 -12.59 -16.66
C LEU A 335 10.81 -12.39 -18.09
N ALA A 336 11.66 -11.97 -19.03
CA ALA A 336 11.26 -11.85 -20.43
C ALA A 336 10.79 -13.19 -21.00
N ASP A 337 11.48 -14.28 -20.68
CA ASP A 337 11.13 -15.64 -21.13
C ASP A 337 9.77 -16.13 -20.55
N LYS A 338 9.20 -15.44 -19.56
CA LYS A 338 7.87 -15.74 -19.00
C LYS A 338 6.71 -15.22 -19.86
N LEU A 339 6.97 -14.34 -20.82
CA LEU A 339 5.92 -13.80 -21.69
C LEU A 339 6.16 -14.21 -23.14
N GLN A 340 5.14 -14.82 -23.74
CA GLN A 340 5.09 -15.15 -25.14
C GLN A 340 3.88 -14.52 -25.83
N TYR A 341 4.07 -13.95 -26.99
CA TYR A 341 3.01 -13.43 -27.85
C TYR A 341 3.01 -14.12 -29.20
N THR A 342 1.98 -14.91 -29.50
CA THR A 342 1.88 -15.67 -30.73
C THR A 342 1.10 -14.97 -31.85
N GLY A 343 0.50 -13.81 -31.53
CA GLY A 343 -0.23 -12.99 -32.49
C GLY A 343 0.67 -12.37 -33.56
N LYS A 344 0.16 -12.28 -34.79
CA LYS A 344 0.88 -11.74 -35.96
C LYS A 344 0.77 -10.21 -36.09
N ASP A 345 -0.13 -9.59 -35.34
CA ASP A 345 -0.52 -8.18 -35.48
C ASP A 345 0.40 -7.19 -34.76
N LYS A 346 1.39 -7.66 -33.98
CA LYS A 346 2.37 -6.86 -33.23
C LYS A 346 1.76 -5.77 -32.33
N LYS A 347 0.54 -5.99 -31.84
CA LYS A 347 -0.21 -5.01 -31.03
C LYS A 347 0.14 -5.03 -29.56
N LEU A 348 0.68 -6.16 -29.04
CA LEU A 348 1.12 -6.26 -27.67
C LEU A 348 2.46 -5.57 -27.49
N SER A 349 2.54 -4.67 -26.51
CA SER A 349 3.79 -4.14 -25.98
C SER A 349 4.08 -4.75 -24.60
N ALA A 350 5.36 -4.83 -24.23
CA ALA A 350 5.73 -5.36 -22.92
C ALA A 350 6.97 -4.68 -22.36
N THR A 351 7.03 -4.56 -21.03
CA THR A 351 8.22 -4.17 -20.28
C THR A 351 8.57 -5.24 -19.26
N VAL A 352 9.86 -5.32 -18.91
CA VAL A 352 10.33 -6.14 -17.79
C VAL A 352 10.82 -5.20 -16.71
N GLN A 353 10.36 -5.40 -15.49
CA GLN A 353 10.72 -4.58 -14.34
C GLN A 353 11.17 -5.46 -13.18
N ILE A 354 12.25 -5.08 -12.53
CA ILE A 354 12.67 -5.71 -11.28
C ILE A 354 12.27 -4.78 -10.14
N ASN A 355 11.38 -5.26 -9.29
CA ASN A 355 10.92 -4.53 -8.13
C ASN A 355 11.99 -4.56 -7.04
N GLU A 356 12.09 -3.48 -6.29
CA GLU A 356 12.92 -3.44 -5.10
C GLU A 356 12.37 -4.38 -4.02
N GLY A 357 13.27 -4.97 -3.24
CA GLY A 357 12.91 -5.62 -1.99
C GLY A 357 12.65 -4.60 -0.89
N ILE A 358 12.26 -5.07 0.30
CA ILE A 358 11.95 -4.18 1.45
C ILE A 358 13.17 -3.32 1.82
N THR A 359 14.35 -3.92 1.89
CA THR A 359 15.59 -3.20 2.22
C THR A 359 16.58 -3.12 1.07
N SER A 360 16.49 -4.02 0.09
CA SER A 360 17.42 -4.05 -1.04
C SER A 360 17.10 -2.92 -2.04
N PRO A 361 18.13 -2.33 -2.65
CA PRO A 361 17.93 -1.33 -3.67
C PRO A 361 17.21 -1.91 -4.87
N GLY A 362 16.18 -1.24 -5.36
CA GLY A 362 15.55 -1.55 -6.63
C GLY A 362 16.49 -1.23 -7.79
N ALA A 363 16.37 -1.98 -8.89
CA ALA A 363 16.93 -1.59 -10.16
C ALA A 363 15.80 -1.21 -11.11
N VAL A 364 15.79 0.01 -11.57
CA VAL A 364 15.00 0.40 -12.73
C VAL A 364 15.84 0.09 -13.94
N ALA A 365 15.46 -0.93 -14.71
CA ALA A 365 16.02 -1.15 -16.02
C ALA A 365 15.34 -0.18 -16.99
N GLU A 366 16.04 0.85 -17.45
CA GLU A 366 15.67 1.53 -18.69
C GLU A 366 15.87 0.55 -19.83
N LEU A 367 14.78 -0.09 -20.21
CA LEU A 367 14.81 -1.09 -21.26
C LEU A 367 15.02 -0.42 -22.62
N GLY A 368 15.99 -0.89 -23.37
CA GLY A 368 16.00 -0.70 -24.81
C GLY A 368 14.70 -1.19 -25.43
N ALA A 369 14.45 -0.85 -26.68
CA ALA A 369 13.20 -1.22 -27.35
C ALA A 369 12.97 -2.74 -27.27
N ASN A 370 12.05 -3.15 -26.38
CA ASN A 370 11.61 -4.55 -26.32
C ASN A 370 10.76 -4.88 -27.52
N HIS A 371 10.91 -6.07 -28.04
CA HIS A 371 10.10 -6.58 -29.14
C HIS A 371 9.87 -8.09 -29.00
N PHE A 372 8.88 -8.59 -29.70
CA PHE A 372 8.67 -10.03 -29.81
C PHE A 372 9.38 -10.57 -31.07
N ASP A 373 10.14 -11.65 -30.91
CA ASP A 373 10.81 -12.32 -32.03
C ASP A 373 9.82 -13.10 -32.92
N ALA A 374 10.34 -13.76 -33.95
CA ALA A 374 9.53 -14.55 -34.88
C ALA A 374 8.84 -15.76 -34.20
N GLN A 375 9.34 -16.20 -33.05
CA GLN A 375 8.78 -17.25 -32.22
C GLN A 375 7.83 -16.71 -31.13
N GLY A 376 7.61 -15.40 -31.12
CA GLY A 376 6.77 -14.71 -30.13
C GLY A 376 7.38 -14.56 -28.75
N ARG A 377 8.69 -14.75 -28.59
CA ARG A 377 9.39 -14.57 -27.31
C ARG A 377 9.73 -13.11 -27.12
N LEU A 378 9.58 -12.62 -25.91
CA LEU A 378 9.98 -11.25 -25.56
C LEU A 378 11.51 -11.14 -25.55
N VAL A 379 12.05 -10.29 -26.40
CA VAL A 379 13.47 -9.96 -26.49
C VAL A 379 13.70 -8.61 -25.84
N VAL A 380 14.60 -8.56 -24.87
CA VAL A 380 15.04 -7.35 -24.20
C VAL A 380 16.17 -6.70 -24.99
N GLY A 381 16.07 -5.42 -25.30
CA GLY A 381 17.06 -4.72 -26.12
C GLY A 381 18.45 -4.64 -25.45
N ASP A 382 19.51 -4.69 -26.27
CA ASP A 382 20.91 -4.69 -25.83
C ASP A 382 21.32 -3.40 -25.09
N THR A 383 20.55 -2.32 -25.24
CA THR A 383 20.80 -0.99 -24.63
C THR A 383 20.21 -0.87 -23.21
N THR A 384 19.77 -1.97 -22.60
CA THR A 384 19.24 -1.96 -21.25
C THR A 384 20.27 -1.42 -20.26
N LYS A 385 19.96 -0.27 -19.67
CA LYS A 385 20.72 0.32 -18.57
C LYS A 385 20.11 -0.12 -17.24
N ILE A 386 20.94 -0.63 -16.35
CA ILE A 386 20.54 -0.98 -14.99
C ILE A 386 20.91 0.19 -14.09
N ASN A 387 19.91 0.97 -13.68
CA ASN A 387 20.09 2.04 -12.71
C ASN A 387 19.79 1.47 -11.33
N ARG A 388 20.82 1.28 -10.52
CA ARG A 388 20.66 0.87 -9.11
C ARG A 388 20.50 2.11 -8.25
N ALA A 389 19.48 2.14 -7.42
CA ALA A 389 19.43 3.01 -6.27
C ALA A 389 20.44 2.52 -5.21
N SER A 390 21.01 3.40 -4.40
CA SER A 390 21.91 3.02 -3.30
C SER A 390 21.16 2.33 -2.14
N GLU A 391 19.86 2.52 -2.06
CA GLU A 391 18.96 2.01 -1.02
C GLU A 391 17.54 1.85 -1.59
N SER A 392 16.73 1.00 -0.98
CA SER A 392 15.33 0.85 -1.41
C SER A 392 14.53 2.14 -1.14
N SER A 393 13.43 2.33 -1.86
CA SER A 393 12.55 3.48 -1.63
C SER A 393 11.99 3.48 -0.20
N LEU A 394 11.74 2.30 0.39
CA LEU A 394 11.29 2.17 1.78
C LEU A 394 12.37 2.57 2.78
N VAL A 395 13.61 2.18 2.55
CA VAL A 395 14.76 2.61 3.37
C VAL A 395 14.92 4.13 3.26
N SER A 396 14.91 4.68 2.05
CA SER A 396 15.03 6.12 1.79
C SER A 396 13.90 6.92 2.46
N GLY A 397 12.66 6.48 2.29
CA GLY A 397 11.51 7.14 2.91
C GLY A 397 11.50 7.04 4.43
N THR A 398 11.88 5.88 5.01
CA THR A 398 11.99 5.72 6.46
C THR A 398 13.12 6.57 7.05
N LYS A 399 14.27 6.66 6.35
CA LYS A 399 15.34 7.58 6.67
C LYS A 399 14.84 9.03 6.72
N SER A 400 14.07 9.45 5.73
CA SER A 400 13.44 10.78 5.68
C SER A 400 12.46 11.01 6.83
N ALA A 401 11.65 9.99 7.20
CA ALA A 401 10.74 10.06 8.33
C ALA A 401 11.47 10.19 9.69
N LEU A 402 12.56 9.45 9.90
CA LEU A 402 13.40 9.57 11.09
C LEU A 402 14.08 10.94 11.15
N THR A 403 14.59 11.41 10.02
CA THR A 403 15.24 12.75 9.93
C THR A 403 14.26 13.88 10.21
N SER A 404 12.99 13.78 9.76
CA SER A 404 11.97 14.77 10.08
C SER A 404 11.72 14.90 11.59
N THR A 405 11.82 13.81 12.35
CA THR A 405 11.75 13.84 13.82
C THR A 405 12.95 14.56 14.45
N ALA A 406 14.16 14.34 13.94
CA ALA A 406 15.34 15.07 14.38
C ALA A 406 15.25 16.56 14.03
N MET A 407 14.68 16.91 12.86
CA MET A 407 14.40 18.31 12.48
C MET A 407 13.42 18.97 13.45
N ALA A 408 12.32 18.30 13.80
CA ALA A 408 11.33 18.81 14.76
C ALA A 408 11.95 19.04 16.13
N TRP A 409 12.78 18.11 16.63
CA TRP A 409 13.51 18.27 17.88
C TRP A 409 14.48 19.46 17.82
N LYS A 410 15.30 19.58 16.78
CA LYS A 410 16.25 20.69 16.61
C LYS A 410 15.56 22.03 16.49
N SER A 411 14.43 22.13 15.79
CA SER A 411 13.68 23.39 15.67
C SER A 411 13.14 23.87 17.02
N ASN A 412 12.86 22.93 17.94
CA ASN A 412 12.35 23.22 19.27
C ASN A 412 13.46 23.60 20.26
N THR A 413 14.70 23.18 20.12
CA THR A 413 15.79 23.41 21.07
C THR A 413 16.11 24.88 21.25
N ASN A 414 15.87 25.74 20.26
CA ASN A 414 16.22 27.14 20.24
C ASN A 414 15.03 28.11 20.50
N ASP A 415 13.85 27.57 20.79
CA ASP A 415 12.63 28.38 20.91
C ASP A 415 12.63 29.36 22.07
N LEU A 416 13.12 28.94 23.23
CA LEU A 416 13.10 29.77 24.45
C LEU A 416 14.17 30.85 24.47
N GLN A 417 15.26 30.67 23.72
CA GLN A 417 16.31 31.66 23.60
C GLN A 417 15.77 32.98 23.05
N ARG A 418 14.89 32.94 22.10
CA ARG A 418 14.20 34.11 21.54
C ARG A 418 13.31 34.78 22.57
N ARG A 419 12.68 33.98 23.43
CA ARG A 419 11.86 34.47 24.53
C ARG A 419 12.64 35.18 25.63
N LEU A 420 13.83 34.70 25.98
CA LEU A 420 14.68 35.30 27.00
C LEU A 420 15.19 36.69 26.61
N GLY A 421 15.37 36.94 25.30
CA GLY A 421 15.64 38.27 24.78
C GLY A 421 14.59 39.32 25.15
N ASP A 422 13.30 38.91 25.15
CA ASP A 422 12.19 39.80 25.55
C ASP A 422 12.05 39.95 27.06
N LEU A 423 12.36 38.90 27.83
CA LEU A 423 12.36 39.00 29.32
C LEU A 423 13.29 40.03 29.86
N ARG A 424 14.41 40.30 29.20
CA ARG A 424 15.39 41.32 29.58
C ARG A 424 14.83 42.75 29.53
N LEU A 425 13.70 42.95 28.84
CA LEU A 425 12.97 44.21 28.74
C LEU A 425 11.83 44.31 29.75
N ALA A 426 11.50 43.25 30.46
CA ALA A 426 10.39 43.20 31.39
C ALA A 426 10.80 43.75 32.77
N ASN A 427 10.30 44.93 33.13
CA ASN A 427 10.54 45.58 34.44
C ASN A 427 9.64 45.01 35.55
N THR A 428 9.30 43.73 35.54
CA THR A 428 8.31 43.16 36.46
C THR A 428 8.84 41.90 37.13
N ASN A 429 8.28 41.62 38.34
CA ASN A 429 8.75 40.53 39.17
C ASN A 429 8.22 39.15 38.76
N GLN A 430 7.07 39.08 38.07
CA GLN A 430 6.46 37.80 37.63
C GLN A 430 5.49 38.00 36.47
N GLY A 431 5.25 36.94 35.68
CA GLY A 431 4.31 36.99 34.58
C GLY A 431 4.03 35.63 33.93
N VAL A 432 2.88 35.56 33.28
CA VAL A 432 2.49 34.44 32.40
C VAL A 432 2.62 34.88 30.96
N TRP A 433 2.93 33.92 30.09
CA TRP A 433 3.05 34.18 28.67
C TRP A 433 2.57 33.01 27.84
N ALA A 434 2.13 33.31 26.63
CA ALA A 434 1.77 32.32 25.62
C ALA A 434 2.38 32.73 24.28
N LYS A 435 2.77 31.75 23.49
CA LYS A 435 3.39 31.93 22.18
C LYS A 435 2.87 30.94 21.18
N TYR A 436 2.55 31.39 20.00
CA TYR A 436 2.35 30.59 18.80
C TYR A 436 3.67 30.46 18.03
N ILE A 437 3.90 29.29 17.41
CA ILE A 437 5.06 28.98 16.61
C ILE A 437 4.56 28.34 15.32
N GLY A 438 5.03 28.80 14.17
CA GLY A 438 4.74 28.18 12.89
C GLY A 438 5.90 28.30 11.93
N GLY A 439 6.05 27.33 11.03
CA GLY A 439 7.16 27.36 10.09
C GLY A 439 7.18 26.24 9.08
N LYS A 440 8.16 26.34 8.18
CA LYS A 440 8.52 25.29 7.21
C LYS A 440 10.01 25.03 7.25
N SER A 441 10.36 23.75 7.26
CA SER A 441 11.75 23.29 7.16
C SER A 441 11.88 22.20 6.13
N LYS A 442 13.05 22.07 5.55
CA LYS A 442 13.36 20.98 4.61
C LYS A 442 14.79 20.48 4.80
N ILE A 443 15.02 19.26 4.38
CA ILE A 443 16.34 18.66 4.16
C ILE A 443 16.31 17.96 2.80
N THR A 444 17.37 18.14 2.01
CA THR A 444 17.52 17.56 0.68
C THR A 444 18.87 16.87 0.48
N ASP A 445 19.72 16.91 1.49
CA ASP A 445 21.02 16.23 1.50
C ASP A 445 20.98 15.06 2.50
N GLY A 446 21.35 13.87 2.03
CA GLY A 446 21.32 12.63 2.81
C GLY A 446 19.93 12.06 3.13
N ALA A 447 18.90 12.90 3.11
CA ALA A 447 17.47 12.55 3.25
C ALA A 447 16.63 13.57 2.48
N ASP A 448 15.38 13.24 2.16
CA ASP A 448 14.43 14.15 1.51
C ASP A 448 13.16 14.26 2.35
N ALA A 449 13.07 15.33 3.14
CA ALA A 449 11.93 15.61 3.98
C ALA A 449 11.56 17.09 3.96
N HIS A 450 10.29 17.37 3.76
CA HIS A 450 9.69 18.69 3.89
C HIS A 450 8.71 18.67 5.07
N MET A 451 8.88 19.58 6.02
CA MET A 451 8.11 19.67 7.24
C MET A 451 7.40 21.02 7.33
N THR A 452 6.08 21.01 7.47
CA THR A 452 5.30 22.17 7.89
C THR A 452 4.84 21.93 9.33
N TYR A 453 5.12 22.85 10.24
CA TYR A 453 4.79 22.69 11.65
C TYR A 453 4.13 23.92 12.25
N ASN A 454 3.33 23.68 13.27
CA ASN A 454 2.76 24.72 14.11
C ASN A 454 2.56 24.20 15.54
N GLY A 455 2.55 25.12 16.51
CA GLY A 455 2.43 24.76 17.90
C GLY A 455 2.19 25.97 18.79
N VAL A 456 1.99 25.64 20.05
CA VAL A 456 1.81 26.61 21.12
C VAL A 456 2.76 26.31 22.27
N GLN A 457 3.20 27.37 22.94
CA GLN A 457 4.02 27.28 24.13
C GLN A 457 3.46 28.23 25.19
N VAL A 458 3.36 27.78 26.43
CA VAL A 458 2.84 28.57 27.57
C VAL A 458 3.83 28.45 28.72
N GLY A 459 4.08 29.54 29.42
CA GLY A 459 5.02 29.53 30.52
C GLY A 459 4.74 30.62 31.58
N TYR A 460 5.43 30.45 32.69
CA TYR A 460 5.45 31.35 33.82
C TYR A 460 6.89 31.61 34.23
N ASP A 461 7.18 32.85 34.62
CA ASP A 461 8.47 33.23 35.17
C ASP A 461 8.34 34.22 36.37
N HIS A 462 9.33 34.15 37.22
CA HIS A 462 9.43 34.96 38.45
C HIS A 462 10.86 35.46 38.65
N LYS A 463 10.99 36.73 39.09
CA LYS A 463 12.27 37.32 39.42
C LYS A 463 12.60 37.04 40.90
N ALA A 464 13.64 36.26 41.12
CA ALA A 464 14.14 35.95 42.44
C ALA A 464 14.91 37.11 43.05
N SER A 465 15.07 37.13 44.39
CA SER A 465 15.77 38.20 45.14
C SER A 465 17.24 38.37 44.74
N ASN A 466 17.87 37.33 44.20
CA ASN A 466 19.27 37.37 43.72
C ASN A 466 19.43 37.88 42.27
N GLY A 467 18.35 38.41 41.70
CA GLY A 467 18.33 39.01 40.36
C GLY A 467 18.15 38.06 39.20
N TRP A 468 18.02 36.74 39.44
CA TRP A 468 17.64 35.77 38.42
C TRP A 468 16.15 35.86 38.12
N ILE A 469 15.78 35.78 36.83
CA ILE A 469 14.42 35.47 36.41
C ILE A 469 14.41 34.00 36.09
N LEU A 470 13.65 33.22 36.85
CA LEU A 470 13.50 31.77 36.69
C LEU A 470 12.10 31.44 36.16
N GLY A 471 11.99 30.47 35.26
CA GLY A 471 10.71 30.11 34.70
C GLY A 471 10.63 28.68 34.23
N GLY A 472 9.40 28.27 33.95
CA GLY A 472 9.07 27.02 33.34
C GLY A 472 8.08 27.18 32.19
N ALA A 473 8.11 26.27 31.24
CA ALA A 473 7.22 26.25 30.09
C ALA A 473 6.81 24.84 29.70
N ILE A 474 5.65 24.76 29.14
CA ILE A 474 5.16 23.56 28.43
C ILE A 474 4.90 23.93 26.98
N ASP A 475 5.13 22.99 26.06
CA ASP A 475 4.87 23.21 24.65
C ASP A 475 4.25 21.97 23.99
N TYR A 476 3.46 22.24 22.96
CA TYR A 476 2.89 21.22 22.09
C TYR A 476 2.91 21.71 20.65
N SER A 477 3.41 20.88 19.75
CA SER A 477 3.39 21.16 18.31
C SER A 477 3.05 19.92 17.49
N THR A 478 2.53 20.15 16.31
CA THR A 478 2.26 19.16 15.29
C THR A 478 3.01 19.51 14.02
N SER A 479 3.36 18.49 13.24
CA SER A 479 3.95 18.67 11.92
C SER A 479 3.32 17.74 10.90
N SER A 480 3.16 18.23 9.68
CA SER A 480 2.89 17.43 8.49
C SER A 480 4.15 17.37 7.66
N ASN A 481 4.55 16.14 7.34
CA ASN A 481 5.80 15.85 6.66
C ASN A 481 5.52 15.22 5.31
N SER A 482 6.25 15.62 4.26
CA SER A 482 6.24 14.95 2.96
C SER A 482 7.63 14.44 2.63
N TYR A 483 7.67 13.27 2.01
CA TYR A 483 8.86 12.54 1.58
C TYR A 483 8.72 12.21 0.10
N THR A 484 9.79 11.86 -0.60
CA THR A 484 9.73 11.51 -2.03
C THR A 484 8.67 10.43 -2.33
N ASN A 485 8.52 9.45 -1.43
CA ASN A 485 7.64 8.31 -1.64
C ASN A 485 6.53 8.17 -0.58
N GLY A 486 6.14 9.26 0.07
CA GLY A 486 5.08 9.20 1.07
C GLY A 486 4.95 10.44 1.94
N SER A 487 4.28 10.27 3.06
CA SER A 487 4.01 11.36 4.01
C SER A 487 3.95 10.85 5.45
N GLY A 488 3.99 11.78 6.41
CA GLY A 488 3.87 11.46 7.81
C GLY A 488 3.40 12.65 8.64
N ASP A 489 2.93 12.35 9.85
CA ASP A 489 2.48 13.34 10.84
C ASP A 489 3.29 13.19 12.12
N GLY A 490 3.86 14.30 12.57
CA GLY A 490 4.64 14.39 13.80
C GLY A 490 3.89 15.10 14.91
N LYS A 491 4.17 14.70 16.16
CA LYS A 491 3.72 15.41 17.36
C LYS A 491 4.90 15.57 18.30
N LEU A 492 5.02 16.74 18.93
CA LEU A 492 6.03 17.04 19.93
C LEU A 492 5.33 17.65 21.14
N GLY A 493 5.55 17.08 22.31
CA GLY A 493 5.19 17.67 23.60
C GLY A 493 6.44 17.87 24.44
N GLY A 494 6.58 19.05 25.07
CA GLY A 494 7.79 19.39 25.79
C GLY A 494 7.56 20.13 27.11
N ILE A 495 8.57 20.03 27.95
CA ILE A 495 8.72 20.83 29.16
C ILE A 495 10.08 21.51 29.15
N ALA A 496 10.16 22.73 29.68
CA ALA A 496 11.42 23.44 29.80
C ALA A 496 11.50 24.19 31.11
N LEU A 497 12.71 24.26 31.66
CA LEU A 497 13.08 25.12 32.74
C LEU A 497 14.12 26.10 32.20
N TYR A 498 14.01 27.38 32.60
CA TYR A 498 14.92 28.39 32.13
C TYR A 498 15.24 29.44 33.23
N GLY A 499 16.39 30.06 33.08
CA GLY A 499 16.81 31.16 33.88
C GLY A 499 17.57 32.19 33.06
N THR A 500 17.33 33.48 33.35
CA THR A 500 18.11 34.58 32.80
C THR A 500 18.59 35.52 33.94
N LYS A 501 19.84 35.94 33.84
CA LYS A 501 20.40 36.96 34.75
C LYS A 501 21.00 38.09 33.94
N GLN A 502 20.51 39.30 34.17
CA GLN A 502 21.04 40.49 33.54
C GLN A 502 21.81 41.31 34.61
N HIS A 503 22.96 41.84 34.22
CA HIS A 503 23.79 42.74 35.01
C HIS A 503 23.57 44.20 34.58
N ASP A 504 23.83 45.12 35.48
CA ASP A 504 23.65 46.57 35.25
C ASP A 504 24.52 47.10 34.10
N ASP A 505 25.64 46.46 33.80
CA ASP A 505 26.55 46.80 32.71
C ASP A 505 26.12 46.25 31.34
N GLY A 506 24.92 45.63 31.28
CA GLY A 506 24.32 45.07 30.09
C GLY A 506 24.72 43.64 29.77
N ARG A 507 25.62 43.00 30.52
CA ARG A 507 25.92 41.55 30.40
C ARG A 507 24.73 40.73 30.82
N TYR A 508 24.56 39.55 30.16
CA TYR A 508 23.53 38.60 30.54
C TYR A 508 24.00 37.16 30.36
N LEU A 509 23.37 36.28 31.12
CA LEU A 509 23.53 34.85 31.02
C LEU A 509 22.16 34.19 31.00
N ASP A 510 21.88 33.41 29.97
CA ASP A 510 20.66 32.65 29.78
C ASP A 510 20.98 31.16 29.82
N ILE A 511 20.20 30.36 30.55
CA ILE A 511 20.34 28.90 30.65
C ILE A 511 18.97 28.27 30.43
N ILE A 512 18.90 27.25 29.61
CA ILE A 512 17.66 26.50 29.31
C ILE A 512 17.94 25.01 29.36
N ALA A 513 17.14 24.26 30.13
CA ALA A 513 17.08 22.82 30.12
C ALA A 513 15.71 22.38 29.60
N ARG A 514 15.68 21.41 28.69
CA ARG A 514 14.46 20.98 28.02
C ARG A 514 14.38 19.46 27.89
N GLY A 515 13.16 18.92 28.04
CA GLY A 515 12.80 17.52 27.74
C GLY A 515 11.59 17.47 26.83
N ASN A 516 11.65 16.62 25.80
CA ASN A 516 10.61 16.46 24.79
C ASN A 516 10.23 14.99 24.60
N ARG A 517 8.95 14.74 24.31
CA ARG A 517 8.47 13.49 23.73
C ARG A 517 8.03 13.78 22.30
N LEU A 518 8.57 13.01 21.36
CA LEU A 518 8.25 13.12 19.94
C LEU A 518 7.63 11.81 19.46
N SER A 519 6.65 11.90 18.56
CA SER A 519 6.09 10.77 17.86
C SER A 519 5.94 11.09 16.38
N ASN A 520 6.06 10.07 15.54
CA ASN A 520 5.87 10.19 14.10
C ASN A 520 5.11 8.96 13.59
N ASN A 521 4.07 9.20 12.79
CA ASN A 521 3.34 8.20 12.01
C ASN A 521 3.60 8.49 10.54
N TYR A 522 3.97 7.49 9.77
CA TYR A 522 4.23 7.69 8.35
C TYR A 522 3.67 6.56 7.49
N ASN A 523 3.35 6.91 6.25
CA ASN A 523 2.96 6.01 5.18
C ASN A 523 3.90 6.21 4.00
N LEU A 524 4.53 5.13 3.55
CA LEU A 524 5.44 5.12 2.41
C LEU A 524 4.93 4.14 1.36
N TYR A 525 5.37 4.34 0.13
CA TYR A 525 5.02 3.48 -0.99
C TYR A 525 6.30 3.01 -1.69
N THR A 526 6.34 1.72 -2.05
CA THR A 526 7.36 1.20 -2.96
C THR A 526 7.14 1.73 -4.37
N VAL A 527 8.13 1.60 -5.24
CA VAL A 527 7.96 1.86 -6.68
C VAL A 527 6.82 1.01 -7.27
N GLY A 528 6.62 -0.21 -6.77
CA GLY A 528 5.50 -1.09 -7.15
C GLY A 528 4.15 -0.74 -6.50
N GLY A 529 4.06 0.37 -5.73
CA GLY A 529 2.81 0.83 -5.09
C GLY A 529 2.44 0.12 -3.79
N GLN A 530 3.27 -0.78 -3.27
CA GLN A 530 3.03 -1.44 -1.99
C GLN A 530 3.21 -0.43 -0.84
N ARG A 531 2.24 -0.39 0.07
CA ARG A 531 2.24 0.56 1.19
C ARG A 531 2.93 0.00 2.42
N VAL A 532 3.71 0.85 3.10
CA VAL A 532 4.34 0.57 4.39
C VAL A 532 3.93 1.61 5.41
N ASN A 533 3.58 1.17 6.61
CA ASN A 533 3.17 2.02 7.72
C ASN A 533 4.20 1.90 8.85
N GLY A 534 4.68 3.02 9.34
CA GLY A 534 5.52 3.06 10.55
C GLY A 534 4.98 4.02 11.59
N ASN A 535 5.13 3.63 12.85
CA ASN A 535 4.75 4.42 14.00
C ASN A 535 5.80 4.24 15.11
N TYR A 536 6.32 5.33 15.63
CA TYR A 536 7.26 5.29 16.74
C TYR A 536 7.20 6.55 17.58
N HIS A 537 7.80 6.48 18.76
CA HIS A 537 8.03 7.64 19.64
C HIS A 537 9.44 7.60 20.21
N THR A 538 9.94 8.79 20.53
CA THR A 538 11.27 8.97 21.13
C THR A 538 11.27 10.14 22.10
N TYR A 539 12.36 10.31 22.81
CA TYR A 539 12.57 11.40 23.76
C TYR A 539 13.84 12.18 23.41
N GLY A 540 13.74 13.50 23.51
CA GLY A 540 14.85 14.42 23.30
C GLY A 540 15.11 15.24 24.53
N THR A 541 16.38 15.51 24.81
CA THR A 541 16.80 16.43 25.88
C THR A 541 17.79 17.43 25.34
N SER A 542 17.81 18.64 25.88
CA SER A 542 18.84 19.64 25.55
C SER A 542 19.12 20.58 26.74
N LEU A 543 20.34 21.06 26.71
CA LEU A 543 20.80 22.14 27.63
C LEU A 543 21.49 23.21 26.78
N SER A 544 21.09 24.48 26.94
CA SER A 544 21.76 25.63 26.31
C SER A 544 22.20 26.65 27.28
N ALA A 545 23.26 27.38 26.95
CA ALA A 545 23.73 28.53 27.64
C ALA A 545 24.12 29.63 26.63
N GLU A 546 23.54 30.81 26.75
CA GLU A 546 23.93 32.02 25.99
C GLU A 546 24.50 33.06 26.92
N TYR A 547 25.65 33.59 26.55
CA TYR A 547 26.25 34.76 27.19
C TYR A 547 26.37 35.89 26.17
N GLY A 548 25.95 37.10 26.57
CA GLY A 548 26.01 38.27 25.70
C GLY A 548 26.10 39.58 26.47
N LYS A 549 26.19 40.68 25.72
CA LYS A 549 26.26 42.01 26.26
C LYS A 549 25.49 43.01 25.43
N ARG A 550 24.41 43.56 25.94
CA ARG A 550 23.67 44.64 25.30
C ARG A 550 24.34 45.97 25.56
N ILE A 551 24.94 46.53 24.51
CA ILE A 551 25.65 47.80 24.53
C ILE A 551 24.69 48.88 24.06
N LYS A 552 24.09 49.63 25.01
CA LYS A 552 23.15 50.72 24.72
C LYS A 552 23.92 51.95 24.23
N LYS A 553 23.38 52.58 23.18
CA LYS A 553 23.83 53.84 22.60
C LYS A 553 22.82 54.94 22.90
N GLN A 554 23.21 56.20 22.60
CA GLN A 554 22.27 57.33 22.69
C GLN A 554 21.05 57.09 21.76
N ASN A 555 19.90 57.65 22.13
CA ASN A 555 18.63 57.52 21.40
C ASN A 555 18.02 56.11 21.32
N GLY A 556 18.35 55.23 22.28
CA GLY A 556 17.74 53.94 22.43
C GLY A 556 18.27 52.85 21.45
N PHE A 557 19.24 53.16 20.62
CA PHE A 557 19.93 52.16 19.81
C PHE A 557 20.82 51.27 20.68
N TYR A 558 20.93 49.98 20.30
CA TYR A 558 21.86 49.05 20.95
C TYR A 558 22.48 48.08 19.96
N ILE A 559 23.60 47.51 20.36
CA ILE A 559 24.28 46.37 19.74
C ILE A 559 24.34 45.25 20.77
N ASP A 560 24.05 44.05 20.38
CA ASP A 560 23.89 42.86 21.25
C ASP A 560 24.73 41.67 20.71
N PRO A 561 26.07 41.69 20.89
CA PRO A 561 26.89 40.50 20.60
C PRO A 561 26.63 39.41 21.63
N SER A 562 26.57 38.14 21.13
CA SER A 562 26.33 36.98 21.98
C SER A 562 27.03 35.71 21.46
N VAL A 563 27.32 34.83 22.38
CA VAL A 563 27.77 33.46 22.11
C VAL A 563 26.85 32.48 22.81
N GLU A 564 26.42 31.44 22.10
CA GLU A 564 25.55 30.40 22.66
C GLU A 564 26.16 29.05 22.39
N PHE A 565 25.98 28.13 23.32
CA PHE A 565 26.34 26.73 23.19
C PHE A 565 25.16 25.85 23.61
N ILE A 566 24.79 24.87 22.75
CA ILE A 566 23.68 23.95 22.97
C ILE A 566 24.21 22.54 22.88
N VAL A 567 23.92 21.70 23.86
CA VAL A 567 24.16 20.29 23.82
C VAL A 567 22.83 19.54 23.96
N GLY A 568 22.67 18.44 23.25
CA GLY A 568 21.43 17.68 23.30
C GLY A 568 21.59 16.25 22.83
N ARG A 569 20.57 15.45 23.17
CA ARG A 569 20.46 14.06 22.75
C ARG A 569 19.02 13.71 22.40
N LEU A 570 18.81 13.19 21.19
CA LEU A 570 17.60 12.51 20.79
C LEU A 570 17.84 11.01 20.92
N ASN A 571 17.00 10.31 21.71
CA ASN A 571 17.16 8.89 21.94
C ASN A 571 16.91 8.09 20.65
N GLY A 572 17.56 6.93 20.57
CA GLY A 572 17.31 5.96 19.50
C GLY A 572 15.93 5.34 19.60
N VAL A 573 15.51 4.70 18.51
CA VAL A 573 14.25 3.96 18.43
C VAL A 573 14.47 2.58 17.79
N SER A 574 13.65 1.61 18.19
CA SER A 574 13.61 0.29 17.58
C SER A 574 12.14 -0.11 17.44
N TYR A 575 11.70 -0.37 16.21
CA TYR A 575 10.30 -0.70 15.90
C TYR A 575 10.20 -1.45 14.59
N ASP A 576 9.02 -2.05 14.33
CA ASP A 576 8.70 -2.71 13.08
C ASP A 576 7.73 -1.87 12.26
N ALA A 577 8.10 -1.55 11.02
CA ALA A 577 7.23 -0.95 10.04
C ALA A 577 6.48 -2.05 9.29
N SER A 578 5.14 -1.99 9.31
CA SER A 578 4.28 -3.02 8.71
C SER A 578 4.13 -2.80 7.22
N VAL A 579 4.33 -3.86 6.43
CA VAL A 579 4.12 -3.88 4.98
C VAL A 579 2.71 -4.40 4.68
N VAL A 580 1.91 -3.61 3.99
CA VAL A 580 0.54 -4.02 3.62
C VAL A 580 0.63 -5.16 2.61
N GLY A 581 -0.06 -6.26 2.90
CA GLY A 581 0.04 -7.51 2.12
C GLY A 581 0.96 -8.57 2.72
N GLY A 582 1.64 -8.25 3.84
CA GLY A 582 2.44 -9.17 4.64
C GLY A 582 3.92 -8.78 4.73
N GLY A 583 4.51 -9.08 5.86
CA GLY A 583 5.90 -8.77 6.18
C GLY A 583 6.08 -7.49 7.01
N SER A 584 7.30 -7.30 7.49
CA SER A 584 7.70 -6.11 8.25
C SER A 584 9.16 -5.77 7.98
N MET A 585 9.48 -4.49 8.13
CA MET A 585 10.84 -3.99 8.16
C MET A 585 11.19 -3.59 9.59
N HIS A 586 12.17 -4.25 10.20
CA HIS A 586 12.70 -3.83 11.48
C HIS A 586 13.64 -2.63 11.30
N VAL A 587 13.36 -1.56 12.03
CA VAL A 587 14.08 -0.28 11.98
C VAL A 587 14.72 -0.03 13.33
N LYS A 588 16.05 0.08 13.37
CA LYS A 588 16.81 0.42 14.56
C LYS A 588 17.65 1.67 14.29
N ALA A 589 17.21 2.81 14.82
CA ALA A 589 17.95 4.06 14.75
C ALA A 589 18.72 4.30 16.07
N ASP A 590 19.99 4.66 15.94
CA ASP A 590 20.81 5.07 17.08
C ASP A 590 20.39 6.44 17.61
N ALA A 591 20.84 6.76 18.82
CA ALA A 591 20.64 8.10 19.38
C ALA A 591 21.46 9.14 18.62
N VAL A 592 20.85 10.30 18.39
CA VAL A 592 21.51 11.47 17.77
C VAL A 592 21.99 12.42 18.86
N ASN A 593 23.30 12.62 18.95
CA ASN A 593 23.88 13.63 19.78
C ASN A 593 24.10 14.91 18.97
N SER A 594 23.83 16.07 19.57
CA SER A 594 23.98 17.38 18.95
C SER A 594 24.80 18.29 19.86
N ALA A 595 25.70 19.05 19.27
CA ALA A 595 26.46 20.09 19.93
C ALA A 595 26.56 21.29 18.97
N VAL A 596 25.88 22.37 19.30
CA VAL A 596 25.76 23.58 18.44
C VAL A 596 26.43 24.76 19.12
N GLY A 597 27.32 25.44 18.40
CA GLY A 597 27.88 26.73 18.74
C GLY A 597 27.27 27.83 17.88
N ARG A 598 26.98 28.98 18.49
CA ARG A 598 26.40 30.12 17.78
C ARG A 598 27.13 31.43 18.17
N LEU A 599 27.55 32.18 17.17
CA LEU A 599 28.10 33.53 17.33
C LEU A 599 27.13 34.53 16.72
N GLY A 600 26.50 35.34 17.55
CA GLY A 600 25.45 36.27 17.13
C GLY A 600 25.82 37.73 17.32
N ILE A 601 25.29 38.57 16.47
CA ILE A 601 25.27 40.01 16.62
C ILE A 601 23.88 40.53 16.32
N GLY A 602 23.27 41.22 17.30
CA GLY A 602 22.00 41.91 17.17
C GLY A 602 22.20 43.43 17.11
N ILE A 603 21.33 44.09 16.37
CA ILE A 603 21.18 45.54 16.40
C ILE A 603 19.72 45.87 16.63
N GLY A 604 19.40 46.87 17.43
CA GLY A 604 18.01 47.22 17.66
C GLY A 604 17.82 48.63 18.18
N LYS A 605 16.55 49.00 18.29
CA LYS A 605 16.12 50.25 18.87
C LYS A 605 15.04 50.00 19.90
N GLU A 606 15.31 50.41 21.13
CA GLU A 606 14.41 50.36 22.28
C GLU A 606 13.81 51.73 22.51
N THR A 607 12.51 51.80 22.74
CA THR A 607 11.74 52.96 23.15
C THR A 607 10.97 52.63 24.42
N GLU A 608 10.27 53.58 25.04
CA GLU A 608 9.43 53.30 26.20
C GLU A 608 8.31 52.25 25.94
N LYS A 609 7.86 52.15 24.71
CA LYS A 609 6.71 51.30 24.36
C LYS A 609 7.07 50.13 23.43
N SER A 610 8.24 50.13 22.80
CA SER A 610 8.56 49.12 21.79
C SER A 610 10.06 48.82 21.73
N ASN A 611 10.37 47.63 21.26
CA ASN A 611 11.70 47.21 20.88
C ASN A 611 11.60 46.56 19.46
N ILE A 612 12.46 46.99 18.56
CA ILE A 612 12.60 46.39 17.22
C ILE A 612 14.06 46.01 17.05
N PHE A 613 14.32 44.81 16.51
CA PHE A 613 15.69 44.31 16.31
C PHE A 613 15.84 43.49 15.07
N ALA A 614 17.09 43.37 14.60
CA ALA A 614 17.57 42.39 13.67
C ALA A 614 18.80 41.69 14.26
N LYS A 615 18.89 40.36 14.10
CA LYS A 615 20.02 39.55 14.58
C LYS A 615 20.55 38.68 13.44
N LEU A 616 21.86 38.59 13.30
CA LEU A 616 22.57 37.65 12.46
C LEU A 616 23.42 36.76 13.36
N ALA A 617 23.48 35.46 13.05
CA ALA A 617 24.31 34.52 13.78
C ALA A 617 24.95 33.50 12.85
N LEU A 618 26.25 33.32 13.01
CA LEU A 618 26.99 32.20 12.45
C LEU A 618 26.79 30.97 13.38
N VAL A 619 26.30 29.89 12.84
CA VAL A 619 25.96 28.70 13.61
C VAL A 619 26.75 27.48 13.05
N HIS A 620 27.27 26.67 13.97
CA HIS A 620 27.97 25.45 13.61
C HIS A 620 27.49 24.26 14.46
N GLU A 621 27.08 23.16 13.81
CA GLU A 621 26.78 21.88 14.43
C GLU A 621 28.05 21.00 14.40
N PHE A 622 28.62 20.71 15.56
CA PHE A 622 29.84 19.91 15.71
C PHE A 622 29.59 18.41 15.66
N SER A 623 28.36 17.97 15.85
CA SER A 623 27.95 16.56 15.83
C SER A 623 26.60 16.42 15.10
N GLY A 624 25.93 15.28 15.16
CA GLY A 624 24.62 15.15 14.52
C GLY A 624 24.50 13.96 13.60
N LYS A 625 25.37 12.94 13.77
CA LYS A 625 25.25 11.69 13.00
C LYS A 625 24.01 10.92 13.45
N ALA A 626 23.15 10.57 12.49
CA ALA A 626 21.99 9.73 12.64
C ALA A 626 22.23 8.40 11.88
N ASN A 627 22.62 7.36 12.59
CA ASN A 627 22.83 6.02 12.03
C ASN A 627 21.54 5.21 12.18
N THR A 628 21.17 4.48 11.14
CA THR A 628 20.00 3.59 11.17
C THR A 628 20.30 2.27 10.47
N THR A 629 19.86 1.17 11.09
CA THR A 629 19.92 -0.18 10.55
C THR A 629 18.51 -0.64 10.18
N TYR A 630 18.36 -1.19 9.00
CA TYR A 630 17.12 -1.74 8.46
C TYR A 630 17.32 -3.21 8.15
N SER A 631 16.38 -4.06 8.58
CA SER A 631 16.39 -5.48 8.27
C SER A 631 14.98 -6.00 8.00
N ALA A 632 14.87 -6.97 7.09
CA ALA A 632 13.61 -7.65 6.78
C ALA A 632 13.91 -9.11 6.42
N PRO A 633 13.00 -10.06 6.71
CA PRO A 633 13.19 -11.46 6.34
C PRO A 633 13.45 -11.62 4.83
N GLY A 634 14.47 -12.40 4.46
CA GLY A 634 14.82 -12.63 3.05
C GLY A 634 15.45 -11.44 2.32
N ASN A 635 15.81 -10.38 3.03
CA ASN A 635 16.43 -9.19 2.46
C ASN A 635 17.78 -8.91 3.15
N PRO A 636 18.78 -8.30 2.47
CA PRO A 636 20.01 -7.88 3.10
C PRO A 636 19.76 -6.79 4.15
N THR A 637 20.55 -6.81 5.21
CA THR A 637 20.55 -5.72 6.20
C THR A 637 21.23 -4.51 5.61
N VAL A 638 20.58 -3.34 5.69
CA VAL A 638 21.07 -2.06 5.17
C VAL A 638 21.35 -1.11 6.34
N GLN A 639 22.44 -0.38 6.26
CA GLN A 639 22.78 0.70 7.20
C GLN A 639 22.88 2.02 6.45
N THR A 640 22.31 3.06 7.03
CA THR A 640 22.39 4.42 6.50
C THR A 640 22.89 5.37 7.57
N THR A 641 23.53 6.44 7.13
CA THR A 641 23.95 7.55 7.99
C THR A 641 23.49 8.86 7.37
N VAL A 642 22.79 9.67 8.15
CA VAL A 642 22.53 11.08 7.81
C VAL A 642 23.46 11.92 8.68
N ASP A 643 24.32 12.71 8.09
CA ASP A 643 25.22 13.61 8.82
C ASP A 643 24.60 15.04 8.82
N LEU A 644 24.21 15.49 10.02
CA LEU A 644 23.63 16.80 10.22
C LEU A 644 24.66 17.85 10.66
N LYS A 645 25.97 17.52 10.58
CA LYS A 645 27.05 18.50 10.77
C LYS A 645 27.00 19.54 9.68
N ASP A 646 27.06 20.81 10.09
CA ASP A 646 26.91 21.89 9.14
C ASP A 646 27.34 23.24 9.72
N THR A 647 27.54 24.23 8.84
CA THR A 647 27.77 25.64 9.19
C THR A 647 26.85 26.50 8.36
N TRP A 648 26.05 27.33 9.03
CA TRP A 648 25.05 28.16 8.36
C TRP A 648 24.91 29.54 8.98
N LEU A 649 24.20 30.44 8.30
CA LEU A 649 23.84 31.74 8.78
C LEU A 649 22.36 31.79 9.18
N ASP A 650 22.05 32.19 10.41
CA ASP A 650 20.71 32.52 10.87
C ASP A 650 20.46 34.03 10.79
N ALA A 651 19.34 34.44 10.19
CA ALA A 651 18.85 35.80 10.21
C ALA A 651 17.49 35.86 10.92
N GLU A 652 17.34 36.80 11.82
CA GLU A 652 16.13 37.03 12.59
C GLU A 652 15.80 38.51 12.61
N ILE A 653 14.53 38.85 12.42
CA ILE A 653 13.97 40.16 12.67
C ILE A 653 12.81 40.02 13.66
N GLY A 654 12.67 40.95 14.56
CA GLY A 654 11.62 40.84 15.57
C GLY A 654 11.40 42.13 16.34
N GLY A 655 10.46 42.02 17.26
CA GLY A 655 10.19 43.13 18.17
C GLY A 655 9.13 42.80 19.20
N SER A 656 8.99 43.72 20.13
CA SER A 656 7.95 43.71 21.16
C SER A 656 7.29 45.06 21.29
N TRP A 657 6.04 45.07 21.73
CA TRP A 657 5.26 46.30 21.91
C TRP A 657 4.38 46.20 23.15
N ASN A 658 4.52 47.22 24.03
CA ASN A 658 3.73 47.38 25.24
C ASN A 658 2.34 47.96 24.92
N VAL A 659 1.33 47.07 24.89
CA VAL A 659 -0.09 47.43 24.61
C VAL A 659 -0.73 48.05 25.84
N ARG A 660 -0.28 47.60 27.04
CA ARG A 660 -0.70 48.11 28.36
C ARG A 660 0.50 48.06 29.30
N PRO A 661 0.49 48.78 30.45
CA PRO A 661 1.61 48.78 31.40
C PRO A 661 2.04 47.36 31.84
N SER A 662 1.10 46.43 31.91
CA SER A 662 1.35 45.05 32.35
C SER A 662 1.31 44.02 31.20
N THR A 663 1.10 44.42 29.94
CA THR A 663 0.90 43.48 28.83
C THR A 663 1.67 43.92 27.62
N TYR A 664 2.47 43.02 27.06
CA TYR A 664 3.13 43.26 25.79
C TYR A 664 2.97 42.09 24.80
N LEU A 665 2.96 42.43 23.52
CA LEU A 665 3.01 41.53 22.40
C LEU A 665 4.46 41.43 21.91
N TYR A 666 4.84 40.28 21.40
CA TYR A 666 6.15 40.08 20.77
C TYR A 666 6.05 39.15 19.57
N GLY A 667 6.96 39.31 18.65
CA GLY A 667 7.03 38.43 17.48
C GLY A 667 8.38 38.46 16.80
N THR A 668 8.71 37.35 16.13
CA THR A 668 9.93 37.19 15.33
C THR A 668 9.66 36.48 14.03
N LEU A 669 10.42 36.79 13.00
CA LEU A 669 10.54 36.07 11.76
C LEU A 669 11.99 35.62 11.59
N THR A 670 12.21 34.35 11.33
CA THR A 670 13.53 33.73 11.20
C THR A 670 13.67 32.96 9.92
N LYS A 671 14.85 33.03 9.31
CA LYS A 671 15.27 32.20 8.19
C LYS A 671 16.73 31.84 8.36
N ASN A 672 17.13 30.62 7.94
CA ASN A 672 18.54 30.28 7.82
C ASN A 672 18.98 30.16 6.34
N PHE A 673 20.27 30.26 6.12
CA PHE A 673 20.89 30.25 4.80
C PHE A 673 22.09 29.30 4.81
N GLY A 674 22.15 28.41 3.82
CA GLY A 674 23.25 27.48 3.65
C GLY A 674 23.19 26.26 4.58
N ALA A 675 22.10 26.04 5.30
CA ALA A 675 21.94 24.91 6.19
C ALA A 675 21.45 23.65 5.46
N ILE A 676 22.01 22.49 5.80
CA ILE A 676 21.49 21.16 5.39
C ILE A 676 20.03 21.02 5.85
N VAL A 677 19.73 21.37 7.11
CA VAL A 677 18.36 21.50 7.59
C VAL A 677 17.92 22.97 7.45
N GLU A 678 17.29 23.26 6.32
CA GLU A 678 16.88 24.63 5.99
C GLU A 678 15.55 24.99 6.67
N ASN A 679 15.57 26.02 7.54
CA ASN A 679 14.36 26.75 7.93
C ASN A 679 13.99 27.71 6.79
N THR A 680 13.04 27.33 5.95
CA THR A 680 12.56 28.18 4.85
C THR A 680 11.97 29.48 5.39
N TRP A 681 11.19 29.37 6.44
CA TRP A 681 10.73 30.48 7.28
C TRP A 681 10.19 29.94 8.60
N ARG A 682 10.26 30.77 9.63
CA ARG A 682 9.64 30.52 10.93
C ARG A 682 9.11 31.85 11.47
N ILE A 683 7.91 31.81 12.03
CA ILE A 683 7.27 32.90 12.76
C ILE A 683 6.98 32.46 14.18
N ASP A 684 7.29 33.36 15.13
CA ASP A 684 6.88 33.25 16.51
C ASP A 684 6.06 34.50 16.84
N ALA A 685 4.91 34.36 17.49
CA ALA A 685 4.06 35.45 17.91
C ALA A 685 3.50 35.15 19.30
N GLY A 686 3.63 36.07 20.24
CA GLY A 686 3.25 35.82 21.61
C GLY A 686 2.76 37.06 22.38
N ILE A 687 2.19 36.77 23.53
CA ILE A 687 1.69 37.74 24.48
C ILE A 687 2.23 37.41 25.88
N ARG A 688 2.56 38.42 26.65
CA ARG A 688 2.89 38.30 28.07
C ARG A 688 2.06 39.25 28.89
N HIS A 689 1.60 38.78 30.05
CA HIS A 689 0.94 39.56 31.07
C HIS A 689 1.73 39.47 32.40
N ASN A 690 2.06 40.61 32.96
CA ASN A 690 2.80 40.77 34.21
C ASN A 690 1.81 41.12 35.33
N PHE A 691 2.03 40.63 36.53
CA PHE A 691 1.20 40.90 37.71
C PHE A 691 2.01 40.94 39.01
#